data_e1a4aa950bf54b0ea940cf714fe2a9aa
#
_entry.id   e1a4aa950bf54b0ea940cf714fe2a9aa
#
_cell.length_a   1.000
_cell.length_b   1.000
_cell.length_c   1.000
_cell.angle_alpha   90.00
_cell.angle_beta   90.00
_cell.angle_gamma   90.00
#
_symmetry.space_group_name_H-M   'P 1'
#
loop_
_entity.id
_entity.type
_entity.pdbx_description
1 polymer ?
#
loop_
_entity_poly.entity_id
_entity_poly.type
_entity_poly.pdbx_seq_one_letter_code
_entity_poly.pdbx_strand_id
1 'polypeptide(L)'
;MENRNLETLAQELGLKKQQVETVLELTAEGNTIPFIARYRKEKTGNLDETQIKAIIDMDKSLTALQDRKETVLAKIEAQGKLTDQLKAAIEAAEKLADVEELYLPYKEKRRTKATIAREAGLFPLARLILQNSPNLKAEAEKLTSEAFPTADKALAGAVDILVEAFSEDNSLRSWTYNEIWNNSDITSTLKDQSLDEKETFKIYYDFEDKVSKLQGYRTLALNRGEKLGVIKVAFKHNLEKMHRFYSARFKQKNDYIEEVINQSLKKKIIPAMERRIRSELTEAAEDGAIQLFSQNLRSLLLVSPLKGKMVLGFDPAFRTGAKLAVVDQTGKLITTQVIYPVAPASQAKIAQAKKDLADLIKKHAIEIIAIGNGTASRESEAFVAEVLKDFPETSYVIVNESGASVYSASELARHEFPDLTVEKRSAISIARRLQDPLAELVKIDPKSIGVGQYQHDVSQKKLSENLDFVVDTVVNQVGVNVNTASSTLLSHVSGLNKTISENIVAYREENGEITSRAEIKKVPRLGAKAFEQAAGFLRIPNAKNILDNTGVHPESYPAVKALFKQLAITDLDDSAKAKLKALNLKETAEGLGLGQETLKDIIADLLKPGRDLRDDFEAPVLRQDVLELKDLSVGQKLEGTVRNVVDFGAFVDIGVHEDGLIHISEMSKSFVNHPSQVVSVGDLVTVWVSKVDLEHEKLNLSLVNPRESN
;
A
#
# COMPACT_ATOMS: atom_id res chain seq x y z
N MET A 1 1.97 -30.20 -6.72
CA MET A 1 1.97 -29.44 -5.44
C MET A 1 1.73 -30.41 -4.30
N GLU A 2 2.59 -30.42 -3.32
CA GLU A 2 2.44 -31.35 -2.21
C GLU A 2 1.23 -30.99 -1.35
N ASN A 3 0.49 -32.00 -0.96
CA ASN A 3 -0.79 -31.90 -0.20
C ASN A 3 -0.66 -31.10 1.10
N ARG A 4 0.57 -31.00 1.66
CA ARG A 4 0.86 -30.31 2.92
C ARG A 4 0.79 -28.77 2.80
N ASN A 5 1.20 -28.19 1.68
CA ASN A 5 1.12 -26.74 1.49
C ASN A 5 -0.34 -26.28 1.34
N LEU A 6 -1.19 -27.06 0.69
CA LEU A 6 -2.61 -26.73 0.52
C LEU A 6 -3.37 -26.71 1.85
N GLU A 7 -3.04 -27.61 2.77
CA GLU A 7 -3.67 -27.66 4.11
C GLU A 7 -3.23 -26.46 4.96
N THR A 8 -1.94 -26.13 4.94
CA THR A 8 -1.40 -24.97 5.65
C THR A 8 -2.01 -23.67 5.11
N LEU A 9 -2.06 -23.50 3.77
CA LEU A 9 -2.70 -22.35 3.13
C LEU A 9 -4.17 -22.21 3.55
N ALA A 10 -4.91 -23.30 3.50
CA ALA A 10 -6.33 -23.31 3.87
C ALA A 10 -6.56 -22.92 5.33
N GLN A 11 -5.72 -23.44 6.23
CA GLN A 11 -5.80 -23.15 7.67
C GLN A 11 -5.44 -21.71 7.98
N GLU A 12 -4.32 -21.21 7.48
CA GLU A 12 -3.83 -19.85 7.73
C GLU A 12 -4.79 -18.78 7.19
N LEU A 13 -5.39 -19.03 6.02
CA LEU A 13 -6.32 -18.10 5.39
C LEU A 13 -7.79 -18.28 5.83
N GLY A 14 -8.09 -19.29 6.65
CA GLY A 14 -9.46 -19.60 7.07
C GLY A 14 -10.36 -20.03 5.91
N LEU A 15 -9.80 -20.68 4.89
CA LEU A 15 -10.48 -21.10 3.66
C LEU A 15 -10.60 -22.63 3.59
N LYS A 16 -11.45 -23.11 2.67
CA LYS A 16 -11.52 -24.55 2.37
C LYS A 16 -10.36 -24.95 1.44
N LYS A 17 -9.77 -26.12 1.66
CA LYS A 17 -8.70 -26.66 0.81
C LYS A 17 -9.06 -26.64 -0.68
N GLN A 18 -10.29 -27.05 -1.01
CA GLN A 18 -10.82 -27.03 -2.39
C GLN A 18 -10.76 -25.63 -3.03
N GLN A 19 -11.04 -24.56 -2.26
CA GLN A 19 -11.00 -23.19 -2.78
C GLN A 19 -9.57 -22.78 -3.11
N VAL A 20 -8.63 -23.10 -2.24
CA VAL A 20 -7.19 -22.82 -2.44
C VAL A 20 -6.68 -23.56 -3.68
N GLU A 21 -6.95 -24.86 -3.77
CA GLU A 21 -6.55 -25.69 -4.91
C GLU A 21 -7.07 -25.13 -6.23
N THR A 22 -8.37 -24.86 -6.29
CA THR A 22 -9.01 -24.29 -7.48
C THR A 22 -8.42 -22.94 -7.90
N VAL A 23 -8.11 -22.04 -6.96
CA VAL A 23 -7.47 -20.76 -7.28
C VAL A 23 -6.08 -20.97 -7.88
N LEU A 24 -5.28 -21.87 -7.32
CA LEU A 24 -3.93 -22.15 -7.82
C LEU A 24 -3.97 -22.81 -9.20
N GLU A 25 -4.92 -23.72 -9.45
CA GLU A 25 -5.16 -24.31 -10.79
C GLU A 25 -5.54 -23.25 -11.82
N LEU A 26 -6.55 -22.42 -11.51
CA LEU A 26 -6.97 -21.34 -12.41
C LEU A 26 -5.85 -20.34 -12.70
N THR A 27 -5.02 -20.05 -11.70
CA THR A 27 -3.84 -19.18 -11.88
C THR A 27 -2.79 -19.84 -12.77
N ALA A 28 -2.52 -21.12 -12.59
CA ALA A 28 -1.61 -21.90 -13.43
C ALA A 28 -2.08 -21.99 -14.90
N GLU A 29 -3.40 -22.00 -15.13
CA GLU A 29 -3.99 -21.89 -16.47
C GLU A 29 -3.84 -20.48 -17.08
N GLY A 30 -3.26 -19.51 -16.37
CA GLY A 30 -3.04 -18.14 -16.84
C GLY A 30 -4.27 -17.24 -16.74
N ASN A 31 -5.22 -17.55 -15.86
CA ASN A 31 -6.32 -16.63 -15.55
C ASN A 31 -5.82 -15.53 -14.59
N THR A 32 -6.28 -14.31 -14.81
CA THR A 32 -5.96 -13.16 -13.99
C THR A 32 -6.84 -13.10 -12.72
N ILE A 33 -6.36 -12.45 -11.67
CA ILE A 33 -7.10 -12.31 -10.41
C ILE A 33 -8.49 -11.68 -10.62
N PRO A 34 -8.65 -10.54 -11.34
CA PRO A 34 -9.98 -9.96 -11.56
C PRO A 34 -10.93 -10.90 -12.33
N PHE A 35 -10.41 -11.64 -13.30
CA PHE A 35 -11.22 -12.60 -14.06
C PHE A 35 -11.69 -13.77 -13.18
N ILE A 36 -10.83 -14.32 -12.35
CA ILE A 36 -11.19 -15.40 -11.43
C ILE A 36 -12.26 -14.90 -10.44
N ALA A 37 -12.02 -13.75 -9.81
CA ALA A 37 -12.95 -13.17 -8.83
C ALA A 37 -14.33 -12.86 -9.42
N ARG A 38 -14.40 -12.40 -10.67
CA ARG A 38 -15.67 -12.00 -11.29
C ARG A 38 -16.37 -13.15 -12.02
N TYR A 39 -15.64 -13.99 -12.76
CA TYR A 39 -16.23 -14.95 -13.70
C TYR A 39 -16.02 -16.43 -13.35
N ARG A 40 -15.39 -16.72 -12.20
CA ARG A 40 -15.17 -18.09 -11.71
C ARG A 40 -15.64 -18.29 -10.27
N LYS A 41 -16.62 -17.49 -9.83
CA LYS A 41 -17.16 -17.46 -8.45
C LYS A 41 -17.63 -18.81 -7.94
N GLU A 42 -18.37 -19.55 -8.75
CA GLU A 42 -18.86 -20.88 -8.36
C GLU A 42 -17.73 -21.87 -8.11
N LYS A 43 -16.67 -21.80 -8.91
CA LYS A 43 -15.51 -22.68 -8.75
C LYS A 43 -14.72 -22.35 -7.47
N THR A 44 -14.56 -21.05 -7.16
CA THR A 44 -13.79 -20.58 -6.01
C THR A 44 -14.60 -20.45 -4.73
N GLY A 45 -15.92 -20.62 -4.79
CA GLY A 45 -16.79 -20.39 -3.63
C GLY A 45 -16.88 -18.92 -3.25
N ASN A 46 -16.97 -18.04 -4.25
CA ASN A 46 -17.19 -16.60 -4.15
C ASN A 46 -16.03 -15.84 -3.46
N LEU A 47 -14.79 -16.24 -3.72
CA LEU A 47 -13.60 -15.50 -3.24
C LEU A 47 -13.45 -14.18 -4.00
N ASP A 48 -13.10 -13.12 -3.27
CA ASP A 48 -12.79 -11.82 -3.82
C ASP A 48 -11.32 -11.71 -4.27
N GLU A 49 -10.97 -10.60 -4.93
CA GLU A 49 -9.63 -10.36 -5.47
C GLU A 49 -8.55 -10.38 -4.38
N THR A 50 -8.88 -9.87 -3.19
CA THR A 50 -7.95 -9.79 -2.04
C THR A 50 -7.65 -11.19 -1.51
N GLN A 51 -8.69 -12.02 -1.36
CA GLN A 51 -8.54 -13.41 -0.92
C GLN A 51 -7.76 -14.25 -1.94
N ILE A 52 -8.03 -14.08 -3.24
CA ILE A 52 -7.30 -14.76 -4.31
C ILE A 52 -5.83 -14.34 -4.32
N LYS A 53 -5.55 -13.03 -4.19
CA LYS A 53 -4.17 -12.53 -4.07
C LYS A 53 -3.46 -13.11 -2.84
N ALA A 54 -4.13 -13.15 -1.69
CA ALA A 54 -3.56 -13.71 -0.46
C ALA A 54 -3.16 -15.19 -0.64
N ILE A 55 -3.97 -15.99 -1.33
CA ILE A 55 -3.63 -17.39 -1.66
C ILE A 55 -2.36 -17.45 -2.51
N ILE A 56 -2.29 -16.65 -3.57
CA ILE A 56 -1.16 -16.66 -4.52
C ILE A 56 0.14 -16.18 -3.83
N ASP A 57 0.07 -15.13 -3.02
CA ASP A 57 1.24 -14.56 -2.35
C ASP A 57 1.75 -15.49 -1.24
N MET A 58 0.84 -16.11 -0.48
CA MET A 58 1.20 -17.07 0.55
C MET A 58 1.76 -18.37 -0.06
N ASP A 59 1.23 -18.87 -1.17
CA ASP A 59 1.77 -20.03 -1.89
C ASP A 59 3.21 -19.79 -2.34
N LYS A 60 3.50 -18.61 -2.90
CA LYS A 60 4.87 -18.21 -3.25
C LYS A 60 5.80 -18.19 -2.03
N SER A 61 5.32 -17.66 -0.91
CA SER A 61 6.10 -17.58 0.33
C SER A 61 6.40 -18.96 0.91
N LEU A 62 5.40 -19.85 0.95
CA LEU A 62 5.56 -21.21 1.45
C LEU A 62 6.46 -22.05 0.53
N THR A 63 6.34 -21.87 -0.78
CA THR A 63 7.22 -22.53 -1.75
C THR A 63 8.67 -22.08 -1.55
N ALA A 64 8.92 -20.77 -1.42
CA ALA A 64 10.25 -20.26 -1.16
C ALA A 64 10.82 -20.74 0.19
N LEU A 65 9.99 -20.85 1.23
CA LEU A 65 10.38 -21.42 2.52
C LEU A 65 10.75 -22.90 2.37
N GLN A 66 9.95 -23.68 1.64
CA GLN A 66 10.20 -25.11 1.42
C GLN A 66 11.49 -25.34 0.64
N ASP A 67 11.69 -24.62 -0.47
CA ASP A 67 12.93 -24.67 -1.28
C ASP A 67 14.16 -24.35 -0.42
N ARG A 68 14.01 -23.38 0.50
CA ARG A 68 15.09 -23.02 1.42
C ARG A 68 15.38 -24.11 2.43
N LYS A 69 14.34 -24.74 3.02
CA LYS A 69 14.50 -25.89 3.93
C LYS A 69 15.25 -27.04 3.26
N GLU A 70 14.84 -27.40 2.06
CA GLU A 70 15.50 -28.47 1.28
C GLU A 70 16.97 -28.14 0.98
N THR A 71 17.24 -26.90 0.56
CA THR A 71 18.62 -26.43 0.33
C THR A 71 19.46 -26.51 1.60
N VAL A 72 18.93 -26.14 2.75
CA VAL A 72 19.64 -26.16 4.04
C VAL A 72 19.87 -27.59 4.50
N LEU A 73 18.86 -28.46 4.43
CA LEU A 73 18.98 -29.88 4.78
C LEU A 73 20.06 -30.57 3.94
N ALA A 74 20.05 -30.40 2.62
CA ALA A 74 21.05 -30.97 1.73
C ALA A 74 22.47 -30.50 2.06
N LYS A 75 22.65 -29.21 2.40
CA LYS A 75 23.97 -28.67 2.79
C LYS A 75 24.48 -29.20 4.11
N ILE A 76 23.61 -29.42 5.10
CA ILE A 76 23.99 -29.98 6.40
C ILE A 76 24.28 -31.48 6.26
N GLU A 77 23.50 -32.20 5.45
CA GLU A 77 23.70 -33.62 5.16
C GLU A 77 25.04 -33.85 4.45
N ALA A 78 25.38 -33.03 3.47
CA ALA A 78 26.68 -33.08 2.77
C ALA A 78 27.88 -32.89 3.72
N GLN A 79 27.68 -32.21 4.86
CA GLN A 79 28.68 -32.08 5.93
C GLN A 79 28.69 -33.28 6.91
N GLY A 80 27.78 -34.25 6.76
CA GLY A 80 27.64 -35.38 7.68
C GLY A 80 27.17 -34.98 9.07
N LYS A 81 26.50 -33.85 9.23
CA LYS A 81 26.09 -33.27 10.53
C LYS A 81 24.59 -33.24 10.74
N LEU A 82 23.80 -33.75 9.81
CA LEU A 82 22.34 -33.77 9.95
C LEU A 82 21.92 -34.84 10.95
N THR A 83 21.24 -34.41 12.01
CA THR A 83 20.61 -35.29 13.02
C THR A 83 19.11 -35.30 12.83
N ASP A 84 18.43 -36.36 13.27
CA ASP A 84 16.96 -36.44 13.17
C ASP A 84 16.27 -35.28 13.90
N GLN A 85 16.80 -34.87 15.04
CA GLN A 85 16.28 -33.73 15.81
C GLN A 85 16.42 -32.42 15.05
N LEU A 86 17.57 -32.18 14.40
CA LEU A 86 17.80 -30.98 13.60
C LEU A 86 16.93 -30.95 12.35
N LYS A 87 16.80 -32.09 11.68
CA LYS A 87 15.91 -32.27 10.54
C LYS A 87 14.47 -31.93 10.90
N ALA A 88 13.95 -32.50 11.99
CA ALA A 88 12.61 -32.22 12.49
C ALA A 88 12.43 -30.73 12.84
N ALA A 89 13.44 -30.09 13.45
CA ALA A 89 13.37 -28.66 13.78
C ALA A 89 13.33 -27.77 12.53
N ILE A 90 14.13 -28.09 11.49
CA ILE A 90 14.12 -27.34 10.22
C ILE A 90 12.80 -27.54 9.48
N GLU A 91 12.28 -28.77 9.45
CA GLU A 91 10.98 -29.07 8.82
C GLU A 91 9.82 -28.40 9.54
N ALA A 92 9.88 -28.25 10.85
CA ALA A 92 8.86 -27.57 11.67
C ALA A 92 8.95 -26.04 11.64
N ALA A 93 10.05 -25.46 11.15
CA ALA A 93 10.21 -24.00 11.10
C ALA A 93 9.15 -23.36 10.19
N GLU A 94 8.45 -22.35 10.70
CA GLU A 94 7.38 -21.63 9.98
C GLU A 94 7.89 -20.37 9.26
N LYS A 95 9.06 -19.86 9.67
CA LYS A 95 9.66 -18.65 9.12
C LYS A 95 11.05 -18.90 8.55
N LEU A 96 11.38 -18.18 7.47
CA LEU A 96 12.72 -18.23 6.89
C LEU A 96 13.80 -17.87 7.90
N ALA A 97 13.55 -16.90 8.78
CA ALA A 97 14.48 -16.50 9.84
C ALA A 97 14.82 -17.66 10.80
N ASP A 98 13.86 -18.52 11.10
CA ASP A 98 14.07 -19.67 11.99
C ASP A 98 14.92 -20.76 11.31
N VAL A 99 14.69 -20.97 9.99
CA VAL A 99 15.54 -21.85 9.17
C VAL A 99 16.98 -21.34 9.13
N GLU A 100 17.18 -20.03 8.94
CA GLU A 100 18.51 -19.42 8.93
C GLU A 100 19.21 -19.50 10.30
N GLU A 101 18.48 -19.36 11.40
CA GLU A 101 19.02 -19.56 12.76
C GLU A 101 19.48 -21.00 13.00
N LEU A 102 18.68 -22.00 12.60
CA LEU A 102 19.04 -23.40 12.70
C LEU A 102 20.23 -23.77 11.81
N TYR A 103 20.37 -23.11 10.65
CA TYR A 103 21.47 -23.31 9.72
C TYR A 103 22.78 -22.60 10.15
N LEU A 104 22.70 -21.56 10.99
CA LEU A 104 23.84 -20.70 11.36
C LEU A 104 25.10 -21.46 11.78
N PRO A 105 25.06 -22.52 12.62
CA PRO A 105 26.24 -23.26 13.03
C PRO A 105 26.91 -24.05 11.88
N TYR A 106 26.17 -24.33 10.80
CA TYR A 106 26.58 -25.17 9.67
C TYR A 106 26.96 -24.36 8.42
N LYS A 107 26.69 -23.05 8.46
CA LYS A 107 26.95 -22.14 7.35
C LYS A 107 28.45 -22.00 7.12
N GLU A 108 28.87 -22.09 5.85
CA GLU A 108 30.27 -21.77 5.49
C GLU A 108 30.64 -20.35 5.94
N LYS A 109 31.71 -20.26 6.71
CA LYS A 109 32.17 -19.00 7.30
C LYS A 109 33.48 -18.54 6.65
N ARG A 110 33.67 -17.24 6.65
CA ARG A 110 35.02 -16.70 6.45
C ARG A 110 35.90 -17.15 7.61
N ARG A 111 37.21 -17.24 7.38
CA ARG A 111 38.19 -17.59 8.41
C ARG A 111 38.07 -16.68 9.64
N THR A 112 37.58 -17.22 10.73
CA THR A 112 37.34 -16.52 12.00
C THR A 112 38.54 -16.69 12.95
N LYS A 113 38.59 -15.90 14.06
CA LYS A 113 39.57 -16.13 15.12
C LYS A 113 39.44 -17.55 15.71
N ALA A 114 38.22 -18.02 15.90
CA ALA A 114 37.96 -19.37 16.37
C ALA A 114 38.42 -20.45 15.37
N THR A 115 38.30 -20.20 14.06
CA THR A 115 38.83 -21.09 13.03
C THR A 115 40.35 -21.19 13.12
N ILE A 116 41.04 -20.05 13.22
CA ILE A 116 42.52 -19.99 13.39
C ILE A 116 42.94 -20.74 14.66
N ALA A 117 42.22 -20.56 15.76
CA ALA A 117 42.49 -21.26 17.01
C ALA A 117 42.30 -22.77 16.95
N ARG A 118 41.23 -23.22 16.22
CA ARG A 118 41.04 -24.66 15.96
C ARG A 118 42.11 -25.27 15.08
N GLU A 119 42.50 -24.56 13.99
CA GLU A 119 43.60 -24.97 13.10
C GLU A 119 44.93 -25.06 13.86
N ALA A 120 45.16 -24.21 14.87
CA ALA A 120 46.33 -24.24 15.77
C ALA A 120 46.21 -25.33 16.86
N GLY A 121 45.17 -26.15 16.87
CA GLY A 121 45.03 -27.25 17.81
C GLY A 121 44.57 -26.85 19.22
N LEU A 122 43.98 -25.68 19.44
CA LEU A 122 43.58 -25.17 20.77
C LEU A 122 42.24 -25.72 21.30
N PHE A 123 41.54 -26.59 20.56
CA PHE A 123 40.28 -27.15 20.96
C PHE A 123 40.34 -27.96 22.31
N PRO A 124 41.40 -28.79 22.59
CA PRO A 124 41.54 -29.42 23.89
C PRO A 124 41.63 -28.43 25.06
N LEU A 125 42.30 -27.27 24.85
CA LEU A 125 42.41 -26.22 25.87
C LEU A 125 41.04 -25.57 26.15
N ALA A 126 40.19 -25.41 25.15
CA ALA A 126 38.84 -24.94 25.31
C ALA A 126 38.00 -25.92 26.21
N ARG A 127 38.17 -27.24 26.04
CA ARG A 127 37.55 -28.23 26.90
C ARG A 127 38.03 -28.17 28.35
N LEU A 128 39.34 -27.94 28.58
CA LEU A 128 39.91 -27.79 29.89
C LEU A 128 39.40 -26.54 30.62
N ILE A 129 39.15 -25.44 29.92
CA ILE A 129 38.48 -24.24 30.43
C ILE A 129 37.09 -24.58 30.97
N LEU A 130 36.28 -25.34 30.19
CA LEU A 130 34.93 -25.77 30.61
C LEU A 130 34.97 -26.72 31.83
N GLN A 131 36.04 -27.51 32.00
CA GLN A 131 36.23 -28.42 33.10
C GLN A 131 36.85 -27.76 34.36
N ASN A 132 37.18 -26.46 34.24
CA ASN A 132 37.87 -25.69 35.27
C ASN A 132 39.18 -26.37 35.76
N SER A 133 40.01 -26.86 34.83
CA SER A 133 41.27 -27.52 35.15
C SER A 133 42.20 -26.61 35.92
N PRO A 134 42.84 -27.07 37.00
CA PRO A 134 43.76 -26.23 37.79
C PRO A 134 45.06 -25.86 37.03
N ASN A 135 45.42 -26.62 35.99
CA ASN A 135 46.67 -26.49 35.24
C ASN A 135 46.56 -25.80 33.89
N LEU A 136 45.53 -24.98 33.71
CA LEU A 136 45.23 -24.34 32.43
C LEU A 136 46.42 -23.62 31.77
N LYS A 137 47.22 -22.92 32.54
CA LYS A 137 48.37 -22.17 32.04
C LYS A 137 49.49 -23.09 31.58
N ALA A 138 49.80 -24.14 32.35
CA ALA A 138 50.80 -25.13 31.96
C ALA A 138 50.39 -25.95 30.71
N GLU A 139 49.11 -26.25 30.58
CA GLU A 139 48.60 -26.92 29.37
C GLU A 139 48.61 -25.97 28.14
N ALA A 140 48.33 -24.68 28.34
CA ALA A 140 48.42 -23.67 27.29
C ALA A 140 49.85 -23.45 26.79
N GLU A 141 50.86 -23.55 27.65
CA GLU A 141 52.27 -23.45 27.29
C GLU A 141 52.70 -24.58 26.33
N LYS A 142 52.09 -25.78 26.47
CA LYS A 142 52.35 -26.91 25.57
C LYS A 142 51.71 -26.77 24.18
N LEU A 143 50.72 -25.92 24.07
CA LEU A 143 49.92 -25.70 22.86
C LEU A 143 50.25 -24.35 22.18
N THR A 144 51.38 -23.72 22.53
CA THR A 144 51.83 -22.53 21.85
C THR A 144 52.19 -22.83 20.39
N SER A 145 51.99 -21.87 19.52
CA SER A 145 52.27 -21.98 18.07
C SER A 145 52.68 -20.61 17.52
N GLU A 146 53.08 -20.55 16.26
CA GLU A 146 53.41 -19.30 15.60
C GLU A 146 52.24 -18.30 15.65
N ALA A 147 51.01 -18.76 15.50
CA ALA A 147 49.81 -17.93 15.61
C ALA A 147 49.46 -17.56 17.06
N PHE A 148 49.86 -18.35 18.03
CA PHE A 148 49.59 -18.18 19.47
C PHE A 148 50.87 -18.38 20.27
N PRO A 149 51.82 -17.43 20.24
CA PRO A 149 53.19 -17.63 20.73
C PRO A 149 53.34 -17.61 22.27
N THR A 150 52.26 -17.33 23.01
CA THR A 150 52.30 -17.34 24.50
C THR A 150 51.10 -18.11 25.05
N ALA A 151 51.22 -18.65 26.28
CA ALA A 151 50.12 -19.32 26.97
C ALA A 151 48.83 -18.46 27.05
N ASP A 152 48.98 -17.19 27.34
CA ASP A 152 47.86 -16.24 27.44
C ASP A 152 47.17 -16.06 26.06
N LYS A 153 47.93 -16.01 24.97
CA LYS A 153 47.35 -15.98 23.62
C LYS A 153 46.68 -17.29 23.24
N ALA A 154 47.25 -18.43 23.66
CA ALA A 154 46.64 -19.73 23.44
C ALA A 154 45.31 -19.85 24.23
N LEU A 155 45.23 -19.38 25.47
CA LEU A 155 44.02 -19.32 26.27
C LEU A 155 42.97 -18.38 25.64
N ALA A 156 43.37 -17.22 25.16
CA ALA A 156 42.48 -16.32 24.41
C ALA A 156 41.94 -16.95 23.15
N GLY A 157 42.73 -17.70 22.37
CA GLY A 157 42.28 -18.49 21.22
C GLY A 157 41.27 -19.59 21.62
N ALA A 158 41.51 -20.27 22.75
CA ALA A 158 40.56 -21.25 23.29
C ALA A 158 39.25 -20.58 23.73
N VAL A 159 39.29 -19.37 24.32
CA VAL A 159 38.10 -18.54 24.62
C VAL A 159 37.37 -18.19 23.31
N ASP A 160 38.07 -17.77 22.25
CA ASP A 160 37.44 -17.47 20.95
C ASP A 160 36.66 -18.68 20.37
N ILE A 161 37.18 -19.92 20.54
CA ILE A 161 36.47 -21.15 20.16
C ILE A 161 35.16 -21.30 20.94
N LEU A 162 35.20 -21.08 22.27
CA LEU A 162 34.01 -21.18 23.13
C LEU A 162 33.00 -20.07 22.83
N VAL A 163 33.46 -18.84 22.63
CA VAL A 163 32.62 -17.70 22.27
C VAL A 163 31.86 -17.99 20.97
N GLU A 164 32.51 -18.56 19.96
CA GLU A 164 31.84 -18.93 18.70
C GLU A 164 30.79 -20.00 18.95
N ALA A 165 31.14 -21.10 19.66
CA ALA A 165 30.22 -22.19 19.94
C ALA A 165 28.98 -21.73 20.73
N PHE A 166 29.16 -20.92 21.77
CA PHE A 166 28.04 -20.38 22.56
C PHE A 166 27.22 -19.32 21.79
N SER A 167 27.87 -18.53 20.94
CA SER A 167 27.16 -17.53 20.12
C SER A 167 26.23 -18.17 19.09
N GLU A 168 26.46 -19.41 18.72
CA GLU A 168 25.70 -20.18 17.73
C GLU A 168 24.76 -21.22 18.37
N ASP A 169 24.72 -21.29 19.70
CA ASP A 169 23.78 -22.15 20.40
C ASP A 169 22.35 -21.66 20.21
N ASN A 170 21.53 -22.44 19.49
CA ASN A 170 20.16 -22.06 19.17
C ASN A 170 19.28 -21.87 20.41
N SER A 171 19.53 -22.60 21.50
CA SER A 171 18.73 -22.45 22.72
C SER A 171 19.03 -21.13 23.44
N LEU A 172 20.28 -20.70 23.45
CA LEU A 172 20.69 -19.41 23.99
C LEU A 172 20.15 -18.25 23.14
N ARG A 173 20.23 -18.38 21.82
CA ARG A 173 19.75 -17.38 20.86
C ARG A 173 18.23 -17.21 20.94
N SER A 174 17.48 -18.33 20.90
CA SER A 174 16.01 -18.30 21.01
C SER A 174 15.53 -17.76 22.35
N TRP A 175 16.17 -18.14 23.45
CA TRP A 175 15.83 -17.59 24.75
C TRP A 175 16.12 -16.08 24.80
N THR A 176 17.27 -15.63 24.29
CA THR A 176 17.63 -14.20 24.28
C THR A 176 16.68 -13.39 23.38
N TYR A 177 16.30 -13.92 22.23
CA TYR A 177 15.28 -13.32 21.38
C TYR A 177 13.96 -13.11 22.14
N ASN A 178 13.46 -14.16 22.79
CA ASN A 178 12.22 -14.09 23.57
C ASN A 178 12.32 -13.14 24.77
N GLU A 179 13.47 -13.10 25.44
CA GLU A 179 13.71 -12.17 26.55
C GLU A 179 13.69 -10.72 26.07
N ILE A 180 14.35 -10.41 24.93
CA ILE A 180 14.34 -9.08 24.36
C ILE A 180 12.93 -8.70 23.92
N TRP A 181 12.27 -9.55 23.18
CA TRP A 181 10.92 -9.31 22.65
C TRP A 181 9.91 -8.98 23.75
N ASN A 182 9.88 -9.80 24.80
CA ASN A 182 8.83 -9.70 25.83
C ASN A 182 9.16 -8.72 26.96
N ASN A 183 10.43 -8.51 27.27
CA ASN A 183 10.84 -7.85 28.52
C ASN A 183 11.73 -6.62 28.34
N SER A 184 12.20 -6.34 27.12
CA SER A 184 13.05 -5.17 26.87
C SER A 184 12.22 -4.00 26.36
N ASP A 185 12.82 -2.80 26.54
CA ASP A 185 12.29 -1.57 25.98
C ASP A 185 13.13 -1.13 24.77
N ILE A 186 12.47 -0.50 23.79
CA ILE A 186 13.13 0.24 22.72
C ILE A 186 13.13 1.71 23.11
N THR A 187 14.27 2.36 22.96
CA THR A 187 14.48 3.75 23.36
C THR A 187 15.02 4.56 22.20
N SER A 188 14.71 5.85 22.17
CA SER A 188 15.41 6.78 21.30
C SER A 188 15.83 8.03 22.05
N THR A 189 16.95 8.58 21.66
CA THR A 189 17.53 9.81 22.23
C THR A 189 17.92 10.77 21.12
N LEU A 190 17.83 12.07 21.38
CA LEU A 190 18.29 13.10 20.46
C LEU A 190 19.79 12.92 20.16
N LYS A 191 20.14 12.92 18.87
CA LYS A 191 21.52 12.86 18.41
C LYS A 191 21.97 14.20 17.83
N ASP A 192 21.16 14.81 16.97
CA ASP A 192 21.47 16.11 16.34
C ASP A 192 20.19 16.87 16.01
N GLN A 193 19.86 17.89 16.78
CA GLN A 193 18.67 18.71 16.60
C GLN A 193 18.77 19.62 15.37
N SER A 194 19.97 19.96 14.90
CA SER A 194 20.13 20.82 13.71
C SER A 194 19.59 20.20 12.42
N LEU A 195 19.40 18.88 12.42
CA LEU A 195 18.83 18.13 11.31
C LEU A 195 17.29 18.04 11.34
N ASP A 196 16.65 18.61 12.37
CA ASP A 196 15.19 18.60 12.56
C ASP A 196 14.66 20.03 12.86
N GLU A 197 14.89 20.97 11.94
CA GLU A 197 14.49 22.37 12.08
C GLU A 197 12.99 22.56 12.37
N LYS A 198 12.15 21.64 11.88
CA LYS A 198 10.69 21.65 12.08
C LYS A 198 10.23 20.88 13.32
N GLU A 199 11.16 20.37 14.12
CA GLU A 199 10.87 19.54 15.29
C GLU A 199 9.92 18.34 15.01
N THR A 200 10.00 17.78 13.82
CA THR A 200 9.16 16.65 13.36
C THR A 200 9.33 15.42 14.24
N PHE A 201 10.56 15.19 14.74
CA PHE A 201 10.89 14.04 15.59
C PHE A 201 10.92 14.37 17.08
N LYS A 202 10.42 15.53 17.50
CA LYS A 202 10.48 16.01 18.91
C LYS A 202 9.96 14.99 19.92
N ILE A 203 8.89 14.28 19.61
CA ILE A 203 8.32 13.24 20.49
C ILE A 203 9.24 12.02 20.65
N TYR A 204 10.23 11.86 19.79
CA TYR A 204 11.24 10.79 19.83
C TYR A 204 12.59 11.23 20.35
N TYR A 205 12.75 12.48 20.84
CA TYR A 205 14.01 12.96 21.42
C TYR A 205 14.33 12.31 22.77
N ASP A 206 13.31 11.88 23.50
CA ASP A 206 13.39 11.07 24.72
C ASP A 206 12.17 10.14 24.74
N PHE A 207 12.32 8.99 24.11
CA PHE A 207 11.23 8.04 23.88
C PHE A 207 11.60 6.66 24.43
N GLU A 208 10.65 6.02 25.10
CA GLU A 208 10.77 4.65 25.60
C GLU A 208 9.43 3.93 25.44
N ASP A 209 9.43 2.72 24.86
CA ASP A 209 8.25 1.86 24.75
C ASP A 209 8.65 0.39 24.79
N LYS A 210 7.71 -0.50 25.12
CA LYS A 210 7.92 -1.96 25.10
C LYS A 210 8.11 -2.45 23.67
N VAL A 211 9.13 -3.28 23.44
CA VAL A 211 9.42 -3.86 22.12
C VAL A 211 8.17 -4.55 21.54
N SER A 212 7.50 -5.40 22.34
CA SER A 212 6.32 -6.17 21.91
C SER A 212 5.04 -5.35 21.71
N LYS A 213 5.02 -4.07 22.10
CA LYS A 213 3.86 -3.18 21.99
C LYS A 213 4.08 -2.02 21.01
N LEU A 214 5.27 -1.94 20.42
CA LEU A 214 5.63 -0.84 19.54
C LEU A 214 4.73 -0.84 18.29
N GLN A 215 4.04 0.26 18.06
CA GLN A 215 3.15 0.43 16.91
C GLN A 215 3.94 0.61 15.60
N GLY A 216 3.37 0.15 14.49
CA GLY A 216 4.02 0.20 13.18
C GLY A 216 4.48 1.60 12.76
N TYR A 217 3.61 2.62 12.90
CA TYR A 217 3.97 3.99 12.55
C TYR A 217 5.13 4.55 13.39
N ARG A 218 5.24 4.14 14.68
CA ARG A 218 6.38 4.51 15.54
C ARG A 218 7.67 3.83 15.07
N THR A 219 7.57 2.55 14.67
CA THR A 219 8.71 1.83 14.07
C THR A 219 9.25 2.58 12.85
N LEU A 220 8.37 2.98 11.92
CA LEU A 220 8.76 3.73 10.72
C LEU A 220 9.32 5.11 11.06
N ALA A 221 8.72 5.81 12.03
CA ALA A 221 9.23 7.11 12.50
C ALA A 221 10.63 6.99 13.11
N LEU A 222 10.86 6.01 13.99
CA LEU A 222 12.16 5.74 14.59
C LEU A 222 13.22 5.40 13.52
N ASN A 223 12.87 4.55 12.56
CA ASN A 223 13.76 4.19 11.46
C ASN A 223 14.12 5.41 10.60
N ARG A 224 13.15 6.27 10.27
CA ARG A 224 13.37 7.50 9.50
C ARG A 224 14.26 8.50 10.28
N GLY A 225 13.94 8.75 11.55
CA GLY A 225 14.71 9.67 12.39
C GLY A 225 16.15 9.22 12.61
N GLU A 226 16.39 7.91 12.78
CA GLU A 226 17.72 7.31 12.87
C GLU A 226 18.48 7.42 11.54
N LYS A 227 17.83 7.10 10.41
CA LYS A 227 18.39 7.23 9.05
C LYS A 227 18.79 8.67 8.71
N LEU A 228 18.00 9.64 9.14
CA LEU A 228 18.30 11.07 8.97
C LEU A 228 19.36 11.58 9.95
N GLY A 229 19.72 10.79 10.96
CA GLY A 229 20.73 11.16 11.96
C GLY A 229 20.22 12.08 13.07
N VAL A 230 18.93 12.34 13.14
CA VAL A 230 18.28 13.19 14.16
C VAL A 230 18.27 12.50 15.52
N ILE A 231 17.93 11.23 15.57
CA ILE A 231 17.86 10.42 16.80
C ILE A 231 18.77 9.21 16.73
N LYS A 232 19.05 8.63 17.88
CA LYS A 232 19.73 7.34 18.05
C LYS A 232 18.76 6.37 18.70
N VAL A 233 18.54 5.21 18.09
CA VAL A 233 17.68 4.15 18.60
C VAL A 233 18.51 3.08 19.28
N ALA A 234 18.06 2.59 20.43
CA ALA A 234 18.74 1.55 21.21
C ALA A 234 17.70 0.66 21.92
N PHE A 235 18.18 -0.48 22.44
CA PHE A 235 17.39 -1.34 23.32
C PHE A 235 17.90 -1.23 24.76
N LYS A 236 16.98 -1.37 25.71
CA LYS A 236 17.26 -1.38 27.14
C LYS A 236 16.91 -2.75 27.70
N HIS A 237 17.93 -3.50 28.10
CA HIS A 237 17.84 -4.88 28.54
C HIS A 237 18.12 -5.05 30.02
N ASN A 238 17.53 -6.10 30.62
CA ASN A 238 17.94 -6.61 31.93
C ASN A 238 19.16 -7.55 31.76
N LEU A 239 20.35 -6.95 31.65
CA LEU A 239 21.60 -7.67 31.43
C LEU A 239 21.93 -8.63 32.58
N GLU A 240 21.56 -8.34 33.83
CA GLU A 240 21.80 -9.22 34.98
C GLU A 240 20.97 -10.52 34.88
N LYS A 241 19.72 -10.42 34.44
CA LYS A 241 18.87 -11.58 34.21
C LYS A 241 19.42 -12.46 33.10
N MET A 242 19.83 -11.82 31.98
CA MET A 242 20.46 -12.53 30.86
C MET A 242 21.75 -13.20 31.29
N HIS A 243 22.63 -12.50 31.97
CA HIS A 243 23.89 -13.05 32.47
C HIS A 243 23.67 -14.24 33.41
N ARG A 244 22.70 -14.14 34.35
CA ARG A 244 22.36 -15.26 35.26
C ARG A 244 21.89 -16.50 34.48
N PHE A 245 21.07 -16.33 33.44
CA PHE A 245 20.62 -17.43 32.60
C PHE A 245 21.79 -18.11 31.88
N TYR A 246 22.73 -17.33 31.33
CA TYR A 246 23.91 -17.86 30.67
C TYR A 246 24.86 -18.56 31.66
N SER A 247 25.10 -17.96 32.82
CA SER A 247 25.95 -18.51 33.85
C SER A 247 25.43 -19.88 34.40
N ALA A 248 24.09 -20.07 34.42
CA ALA A 248 23.47 -21.30 34.82
C ALA A 248 23.77 -22.52 33.90
N ARG A 249 24.25 -22.26 32.68
CA ARG A 249 24.68 -23.32 31.75
C ARG A 249 26.01 -23.95 32.10
N PHE A 250 26.80 -23.28 32.93
CA PHE A 250 28.12 -23.78 33.35
C PHE A 250 28.07 -24.36 34.75
N LYS A 251 28.58 -25.60 34.89
CA LYS A 251 28.70 -26.25 36.20
C LYS A 251 29.82 -25.66 37.05
N GLN A 252 30.83 -25.15 36.39
CA GLN A 252 32.00 -24.54 36.98
C GLN A 252 32.09 -23.08 36.60
N LYS A 253 32.70 -22.25 37.45
CA LYS A 253 32.89 -20.81 37.19
C LYS A 253 34.40 -20.49 37.32
N ASN A 254 34.91 -19.78 36.31
CA ASN A 254 36.25 -19.21 36.31
C ASN A 254 36.23 -17.96 35.41
N ASP A 255 37.31 -17.18 35.46
CA ASP A 255 37.45 -15.90 34.75
C ASP A 255 37.29 -16.07 33.23
N TYR A 256 37.75 -17.17 32.64
CA TYR A 256 37.61 -17.47 31.22
C TYR A 256 36.17 -17.74 30.84
N ILE A 257 35.41 -18.45 31.68
CA ILE A 257 33.98 -18.71 31.48
C ILE A 257 33.21 -17.37 31.56
N GLU A 258 33.53 -16.51 32.53
CA GLU A 258 32.93 -15.16 32.59
C GLU A 258 33.24 -14.34 31.34
N GLU A 259 34.44 -14.43 30.81
CA GLU A 259 34.80 -13.81 29.54
C GLU A 259 34.03 -14.37 28.37
N VAL A 260 33.86 -15.70 28.27
CA VAL A 260 33.02 -16.38 27.25
C VAL A 260 31.60 -15.87 27.33
N ILE A 261 30.99 -15.81 28.51
CA ILE A 261 29.61 -15.32 28.70
C ILE A 261 29.48 -13.86 28.23
N ASN A 262 30.36 -13.01 28.72
CA ASN A 262 30.34 -11.57 28.40
C ASN A 262 30.52 -11.32 26.88
N GLN A 263 31.47 -12.02 26.24
CA GLN A 263 31.72 -11.85 24.82
C GLN A 263 30.59 -12.45 23.97
N SER A 264 30.10 -13.65 24.28
CA SER A 264 28.98 -14.29 23.56
C SER A 264 27.71 -13.47 23.69
N LEU A 265 27.34 -13.10 24.91
CA LEU A 265 26.10 -12.35 25.17
C LEU A 265 26.14 -10.93 24.59
N LYS A 266 27.10 -10.11 25.09
CA LYS A 266 27.10 -8.67 24.80
C LYS A 266 27.61 -8.30 23.39
N LYS A 267 28.61 -9.07 22.86
CA LYS A 267 29.24 -8.71 21.56
C LYS A 267 28.66 -9.49 20.38
N LYS A 268 27.94 -10.59 20.59
CA LYS A 268 27.48 -11.46 19.53
C LYS A 268 25.95 -11.65 19.53
N ILE A 269 25.38 -12.22 20.59
CA ILE A 269 23.98 -12.66 20.58
C ILE A 269 23.02 -11.46 20.70
N ILE A 270 23.18 -10.60 21.70
CA ILE A 270 22.31 -9.41 21.85
C ILE A 270 22.28 -8.58 20.56
N PRO A 271 23.42 -8.15 19.97
CA PRO A 271 23.38 -7.36 18.74
C PRO A 271 22.76 -8.11 17.55
N ALA A 272 22.89 -9.44 17.51
CA ALA A 272 22.25 -10.23 16.45
C ALA A 272 20.72 -10.31 16.64
N MET A 273 20.25 -10.50 17.87
CA MET A 273 18.81 -10.57 18.18
C MET A 273 18.15 -9.19 18.06
N GLU A 274 18.83 -8.12 18.47
CA GLU A 274 18.36 -6.75 18.25
C GLU A 274 18.15 -6.46 16.74
N ARG A 275 19.11 -6.82 15.90
CA ARG A 275 18.98 -6.64 14.45
C ARG A 275 17.82 -7.49 13.89
N ARG A 276 17.67 -8.73 14.33
CA ARG A 276 16.56 -9.59 13.93
C ARG A 276 15.21 -8.97 14.33
N ILE A 277 15.06 -8.56 15.58
CA ILE A 277 13.84 -7.93 16.10
C ILE A 277 13.55 -6.62 15.34
N ARG A 278 14.57 -5.77 15.12
CA ARG A 278 14.42 -4.54 14.32
C ARG A 278 13.94 -4.83 12.89
N SER A 279 14.48 -5.89 12.27
CA SER A 279 14.06 -6.31 10.93
C SER A 279 12.61 -6.79 10.93
N GLU A 280 12.21 -7.62 11.88
CA GLU A 280 10.85 -8.15 11.99
C GLU A 280 9.82 -7.04 12.30
N LEU A 281 10.14 -6.11 13.21
CA LEU A 281 9.32 -4.93 13.49
C LEU A 281 9.16 -4.04 12.27
N THR A 282 10.25 -3.85 11.51
CA THR A 282 10.22 -3.04 10.29
C THR A 282 9.38 -3.71 9.22
N GLU A 283 9.52 -5.01 8.99
CA GLU A 283 8.74 -5.76 8.01
C GLU A 283 7.24 -5.71 8.33
N ALA A 284 6.87 -5.95 9.59
CA ALA A 284 5.47 -5.87 10.02
C ALA A 284 4.90 -4.44 9.87
N ALA A 285 5.70 -3.42 10.18
CA ALA A 285 5.31 -2.01 10.04
C ALA A 285 5.14 -1.61 8.56
N GLU A 286 6.05 -2.07 7.69
CA GLU A 286 5.96 -1.84 6.24
C GLU A 286 4.72 -2.50 5.64
N ASP A 287 4.42 -3.75 6.00
CA ASP A 287 3.27 -4.49 5.50
C ASP A 287 1.96 -3.80 5.91
N GLY A 288 1.84 -3.38 7.17
CA GLY A 288 0.69 -2.60 7.65
C GLY A 288 0.53 -1.25 6.93
N ALA A 289 1.63 -0.52 6.75
CA ALA A 289 1.61 0.76 6.04
C ALA A 289 1.24 0.60 4.56
N ILE A 290 1.78 -0.42 3.86
CA ILE A 290 1.45 -0.70 2.46
C ILE A 290 -0.03 -1.08 2.30
N GLN A 291 -0.59 -1.83 3.25
CA GLN A 291 -2.01 -2.15 3.25
C GLN A 291 -2.87 -0.88 3.36
N LEU A 292 -2.52 0.02 4.27
CA LEU A 292 -3.21 1.32 4.42
C LEU A 292 -3.08 2.18 3.15
N PHE A 293 -1.87 2.25 2.56
CA PHE A 293 -1.65 3.01 1.32
C PHE A 293 -2.47 2.43 0.17
N SER A 294 -2.61 1.11 0.11
CA SER A 294 -3.46 0.42 -0.87
C SER A 294 -4.94 0.79 -0.69
N GLN A 295 -5.43 0.88 0.54
CA GLN A 295 -6.80 1.32 0.84
C GLN A 295 -7.00 2.79 0.45
N ASN A 296 -6.07 3.67 0.80
CA ASN A 296 -6.12 5.08 0.44
C ASN A 296 -6.13 5.28 -1.09
N LEU A 297 -5.28 4.56 -1.82
CA LEU A 297 -5.28 4.60 -3.29
C LEU A 297 -6.60 4.12 -3.86
N ARG A 298 -7.14 2.99 -3.35
CA ARG A 298 -8.44 2.48 -3.78
C ARG A 298 -9.54 3.52 -3.63
N SER A 299 -9.60 4.19 -2.48
CA SER A 299 -10.59 5.23 -2.22
C SER A 299 -10.44 6.41 -3.17
N LEU A 300 -9.20 6.87 -3.43
CA LEU A 300 -8.94 7.94 -4.40
C LEU A 300 -9.38 7.59 -5.83
N LEU A 301 -9.18 6.35 -6.26
CA LEU A 301 -9.57 5.88 -7.60
C LEU A 301 -11.09 5.70 -7.73
N LEU A 302 -11.79 5.46 -6.62
CA LEU A 302 -13.25 5.26 -6.59
C LEU A 302 -14.04 6.55 -6.33
N VAL A 303 -13.40 7.70 -6.20
CA VAL A 303 -14.10 9.00 -6.09
C VAL A 303 -15.05 9.18 -7.27
N SER A 304 -16.27 9.64 -6.97
CA SER A 304 -17.32 9.87 -7.96
C SER A 304 -16.87 10.91 -9.02
N PRO A 305 -16.93 10.56 -10.31
CA PRO A 305 -16.53 11.48 -11.39
C PRO A 305 -17.59 12.55 -11.63
N LEU A 306 -17.17 13.80 -11.83
CA LEU A 306 -18.05 14.90 -12.22
C LEU A 306 -18.13 15.00 -13.76
N LYS A 307 -18.81 14.02 -14.36
CA LYS A 307 -18.94 13.91 -15.83
C LYS A 307 -19.82 15.04 -16.42
N GLY A 308 -19.52 15.42 -17.67
CA GLY A 308 -20.37 16.33 -18.43
C GLY A 308 -20.32 17.78 -18.00
N LYS A 309 -19.28 18.21 -17.26
CA LYS A 309 -19.09 19.59 -16.78
C LYS A 309 -17.97 20.30 -17.54
N MET A 310 -18.17 21.61 -17.76
CA MET A 310 -17.12 22.53 -18.20
C MET A 310 -16.22 22.86 -17.01
N VAL A 311 -14.95 22.45 -17.05
CA VAL A 311 -14.02 22.60 -15.93
C VAL A 311 -12.83 23.47 -16.32
N LEU A 312 -12.49 24.40 -15.41
CA LEU A 312 -11.23 25.14 -15.47
C LEU A 312 -10.27 24.54 -14.44
N GLY A 313 -9.17 23.96 -14.89
CA GLY A 313 -8.05 23.55 -14.04
C GLY A 313 -7.18 24.72 -13.69
N PHE A 314 -6.89 24.89 -12.42
CA PHE A 314 -6.09 25.97 -11.87
C PHE A 314 -4.89 25.36 -11.14
N ASP A 315 -3.70 25.50 -11.71
CA ASP A 315 -2.43 25.06 -11.12
C ASP A 315 -1.75 26.27 -10.45
N PRO A 316 -1.79 26.37 -9.10
CA PRO A 316 -1.32 27.54 -8.38
C PRO A 316 0.20 27.68 -8.41
N ALA A 317 0.71 28.92 -8.45
CA ALA A 317 2.13 29.19 -8.25
C ALA A 317 2.39 30.67 -7.91
N PHE A 318 3.38 30.95 -7.05
CA PHE A 318 3.71 32.31 -6.65
C PHE A 318 4.43 33.10 -7.74
N ARG A 319 5.58 32.60 -8.23
CA ARG A 319 6.49 33.37 -9.09
C ARG A 319 6.20 33.22 -10.57
N THR A 320 5.89 32.05 -11.03
CA THR A 320 5.70 31.72 -12.44
C THR A 320 4.28 32.03 -12.95
N GLY A 321 3.40 32.50 -12.07
CA GLY A 321 1.98 32.71 -12.34
C GLY A 321 1.19 31.38 -12.30
N ALA A 322 -0.09 31.45 -11.99
CA ALA A 322 -1.00 30.32 -12.04
C ALA A 322 -1.30 29.93 -13.48
N LYS A 323 -1.29 28.64 -13.79
CA LYS A 323 -1.61 28.11 -15.11
C LYS A 323 -3.07 27.65 -15.12
N LEU A 324 -3.79 28.10 -16.10
CA LEU A 324 -5.18 27.80 -16.31
C LEU A 324 -5.36 26.93 -17.55
N ALA A 325 -6.22 25.92 -17.45
CA ALA A 325 -6.62 25.11 -18.59
C ALA A 325 -8.14 24.88 -18.57
N VAL A 326 -8.81 25.27 -19.64
CA VAL A 326 -10.25 25.00 -19.81
C VAL A 326 -10.41 23.70 -20.57
N VAL A 327 -11.15 22.76 -19.99
CA VAL A 327 -11.51 21.51 -20.64
C VAL A 327 -13.02 21.43 -20.81
N ASP A 328 -13.45 20.84 -21.93
CA ASP A 328 -14.86 20.64 -22.23
C ASP A 328 -15.43 19.46 -21.43
N GLN A 329 -16.71 19.19 -21.62
CA GLN A 329 -17.46 18.11 -20.97
C GLN A 329 -16.88 16.71 -21.21
N THR A 330 -16.02 16.54 -22.22
CA THR A 330 -15.35 15.26 -22.56
C THR A 330 -13.90 15.21 -22.10
N GLY A 331 -13.40 16.27 -21.45
CA GLY A 331 -12.00 16.40 -21.04
C GLY A 331 -11.06 16.88 -22.16
N LYS A 332 -11.59 17.31 -23.32
CA LYS A 332 -10.79 17.89 -24.40
C LYS A 332 -10.37 19.30 -24.04
N LEU A 333 -9.09 19.59 -24.24
CA LEU A 333 -8.57 20.96 -24.02
C LEU A 333 -9.16 21.97 -25.02
N ILE A 334 -9.68 23.07 -24.48
CA ILE A 334 -10.18 24.22 -25.25
C ILE A 334 -9.10 25.30 -25.33
N THR A 335 -8.58 25.75 -24.20
CA THR A 335 -7.58 26.83 -24.13
C THR A 335 -6.73 26.75 -22.88
N THR A 336 -5.58 27.41 -22.90
CA THR A 336 -4.72 27.59 -21.72
C THR A 336 -4.34 29.05 -21.57
N GLN A 337 -4.21 29.53 -20.32
CA GLN A 337 -3.79 30.88 -20.00
C GLN A 337 -2.88 30.88 -18.77
N VAL A 338 -2.05 31.93 -18.62
CA VAL A 338 -1.27 32.15 -17.39
C VAL A 338 -1.74 33.49 -16.81
N ILE A 339 -2.06 33.48 -15.53
CA ILE A 339 -2.44 34.68 -14.78
C ILE A 339 -1.55 34.84 -13.54
N TYR A 340 -1.53 36.05 -12.98
CA TYR A 340 -0.73 36.34 -11.79
C TYR A 340 -1.65 36.82 -10.65
N PRO A 341 -2.33 35.86 -9.95
CA PRO A 341 -3.43 36.18 -9.05
C PRO A 341 -2.98 36.62 -7.65
N VAL A 342 -1.72 36.32 -7.23
CA VAL A 342 -1.26 36.47 -5.87
C VAL A 342 0.12 37.12 -5.78
N ALA A 343 0.51 37.62 -4.60
CA ALA A 343 1.86 38.12 -4.34
C ALA A 343 2.93 37.08 -4.74
N PRO A 344 4.10 37.50 -5.27
CA PRO A 344 4.64 38.84 -5.32
C PRO A 344 4.20 39.67 -6.57
N ALA A 345 3.13 39.30 -7.25
CA ALA A 345 2.61 40.05 -8.37
C ALA A 345 2.13 41.47 -7.94
N SER A 346 2.29 42.47 -8.82
CA SER A 346 1.79 43.83 -8.56
C SER A 346 0.25 43.87 -8.54
N GLN A 347 -0.33 44.83 -7.82
CA GLN A 347 -1.77 45.02 -7.76
C GLN A 347 -2.42 45.16 -9.16
N ALA A 348 -1.74 45.78 -10.09
CA ALA A 348 -2.20 45.89 -11.49
C ALA A 348 -2.31 44.50 -12.18
N LYS A 349 -1.33 43.60 -11.94
CA LYS A 349 -1.36 42.24 -12.45
C LYS A 349 -2.46 41.41 -11.80
N ILE A 350 -2.66 41.57 -10.50
CA ILE A 350 -3.75 40.88 -9.76
C ILE A 350 -5.11 41.35 -10.27
N ALA A 351 -5.30 42.65 -10.48
CA ALA A 351 -6.54 43.19 -11.05
C ALA A 351 -6.77 42.71 -12.49
N GLN A 352 -5.72 42.59 -13.31
CA GLN A 352 -5.82 42.01 -14.64
C GLN A 352 -6.19 40.50 -14.55
N ALA A 353 -5.58 39.74 -13.65
CA ALA A 353 -5.89 38.34 -13.43
C ALA A 353 -7.37 38.12 -13.08
N LYS A 354 -7.99 39.02 -12.28
CA LYS A 354 -9.43 38.97 -11.98
C LYS A 354 -10.29 39.09 -13.23
N LYS A 355 -9.94 40.05 -14.11
CA LYS A 355 -10.65 40.26 -15.41
C LYS A 355 -10.47 39.02 -16.29
N ASP A 356 -9.25 38.55 -16.43
CA ASP A 356 -8.93 37.40 -17.26
C ASP A 356 -9.72 36.13 -16.83
N LEU A 357 -9.79 35.87 -15.53
CA LEU A 357 -10.57 34.74 -14.98
C LEU A 357 -12.07 34.96 -15.24
N ALA A 358 -12.60 36.16 -14.98
CA ALA A 358 -14.00 36.49 -15.21
C ALA A 358 -14.38 36.32 -16.70
N ASP A 359 -13.51 36.74 -17.61
CA ASP A 359 -13.70 36.62 -19.06
C ASP A 359 -13.69 35.13 -19.49
N LEU A 360 -12.81 34.31 -18.93
CA LEU A 360 -12.79 32.87 -19.19
C LEU A 360 -14.08 32.20 -18.72
N ILE A 361 -14.56 32.50 -17.49
CA ILE A 361 -15.82 31.98 -16.95
C ILE A 361 -16.98 32.28 -17.87
N LYS A 362 -17.15 33.55 -18.27
CA LYS A 362 -18.22 34.00 -19.18
C LYS A 362 -18.13 33.38 -20.58
N LYS A 363 -16.93 33.42 -21.15
CA LYS A 363 -16.72 32.97 -22.54
C LYS A 363 -16.95 31.48 -22.73
N HIS A 364 -16.57 30.68 -21.77
CA HIS A 364 -16.63 29.23 -21.87
C HIS A 364 -17.71 28.60 -21.02
N ALA A 365 -18.57 29.39 -20.35
CA ALA A 365 -19.60 28.93 -19.44
C ALA A 365 -19.05 27.93 -18.43
N ILE A 366 -17.96 28.27 -17.72
CA ILE A 366 -17.28 27.39 -16.78
C ILE A 366 -18.20 27.16 -15.58
N GLU A 367 -18.46 25.90 -15.29
CA GLU A 367 -19.30 25.48 -14.18
C GLU A 367 -18.49 25.24 -12.90
N ILE A 368 -17.25 24.72 -13.03
CA ILE A 368 -16.43 24.35 -11.89
C ILE A 368 -14.96 24.75 -12.14
N ILE A 369 -14.33 25.28 -11.08
CA ILE A 369 -12.89 25.54 -11.04
C ILE A 369 -12.22 24.50 -10.14
N ALA A 370 -11.34 23.68 -10.71
CA ALA A 370 -10.53 22.72 -10.00
C ALA A 370 -9.19 23.34 -9.62
N ILE A 371 -8.96 23.63 -8.34
CA ILE A 371 -7.74 24.28 -7.85
C ILE A 371 -6.81 23.18 -7.27
N GLY A 372 -5.57 23.10 -7.75
CA GLY A 372 -4.56 22.20 -7.18
C GLY A 372 -4.21 22.57 -5.73
N ASN A 373 -3.96 21.58 -4.89
CA ASN A 373 -3.68 21.78 -3.46
C ASN A 373 -2.18 22.00 -3.13
N GLY A 374 -1.37 22.38 -4.11
CA GLY A 374 0.06 22.62 -3.92
C GLY A 374 0.41 24.03 -3.46
N THR A 375 1.62 24.46 -3.83
CA THR A 375 2.15 25.78 -3.45
C THR A 375 1.25 26.90 -3.94
N ALA A 376 0.91 27.91 -3.10
CA ALA A 376 0.00 29.03 -3.37
C ALA A 376 -1.48 28.63 -3.57
N SER A 377 -1.87 27.43 -3.18
CA SER A 377 -3.26 26.97 -3.31
C SER A 377 -4.24 27.88 -2.57
N ARG A 378 -3.90 28.31 -1.37
CA ARG A 378 -4.72 29.13 -0.49
C ARG A 378 -4.98 30.53 -1.00
N GLU A 379 -3.90 31.20 -1.35
CA GLU A 379 -3.98 32.53 -1.90
C GLU A 379 -4.77 32.51 -3.19
N SER A 380 -4.62 31.42 -3.96
CA SER A 380 -5.39 31.18 -5.18
C SER A 380 -6.86 30.87 -4.90
N GLU A 381 -7.16 30.12 -3.84
CA GLU A 381 -8.52 29.85 -3.37
C GLU A 381 -9.23 31.15 -2.98
N ALA A 382 -8.58 31.99 -2.16
CA ALA A 382 -9.13 33.30 -1.76
C ALA A 382 -9.37 34.21 -2.97
N PHE A 383 -8.44 34.20 -3.92
CA PHE A 383 -8.58 34.94 -5.17
C PHE A 383 -9.76 34.47 -6.03
N VAL A 384 -9.91 33.14 -6.18
CA VAL A 384 -11.02 32.55 -6.95
C VAL A 384 -12.35 32.85 -6.25
N ALA A 385 -12.45 32.63 -4.94
CA ALA A 385 -13.67 32.93 -4.19
C ALA A 385 -14.10 34.41 -4.29
N GLU A 386 -13.12 35.34 -4.33
CA GLU A 386 -13.44 36.75 -4.53
C GLU A 386 -14.04 37.02 -5.92
N VAL A 387 -13.51 36.38 -6.98
CA VAL A 387 -14.04 36.50 -8.35
C VAL A 387 -15.42 35.85 -8.46
N LEU A 388 -15.64 34.70 -7.77
CA LEU A 388 -16.90 33.98 -7.84
C LEU A 388 -18.09 34.68 -7.18
N LYS A 389 -17.89 35.72 -6.39
CA LYS A 389 -18.99 36.58 -5.90
C LYS A 389 -19.88 37.13 -7.01
N ASP A 390 -19.29 37.34 -8.22
CA ASP A 390 -20.00 37.80 -9.39
C ASP A 390 -20.55 36.66 -10.30
N PHE A 391 -20.31 35.39 -9.90
CA PHE A 391 -20.65 34.17 -10.66
C PHE A 391 -21.33 33.10 -9.78
N PRO A 392 -22.57 33.28 -9.35
CA PRO A 392 -23.24 32.38 -8.42
C PRO A 392 -23.47 30.96 -8.99
N GLU A 393 -23.43 30.78 -10.29
CA GLU A 393 -23.58 29.45 -10.95
C GLU A 393 -22.25 28.67 -11.04
N THR A 394 -21.11 29.30 -10.74
CA THR A 394 -19.80 28.70 -10.80
C THR A 394 -19.32 28.37 -9.38
N SER A 395 -18.83 27.17 -9.19
CA SER A 395 -18.25 26.73 -7.90
C SER A 395 -16.79 26.35 -8.06
N TYR A 396 -16.06 26.21 -6.97
CA TYR A 396 -14.71 25.67 -7.00
C TYR A 396 -14.58 24.45 -6.08
N VAL A 397 -13.50 23.70 -6.30
CA VAL A 397 -13.11 22.57 -5.47
C VAL A 397 -11.59 22.43 -5.43
N ILE A 398 -11.05 22.09 -4.28
CA ILE A 398 -9.62 21.80 -4.14
C ILE A 398 -9.38 20.35 -4.57
N VAL A 399 -8.47 20.17 -5.52
CA VAL A 399 -8.11 18.86 -6.09
C VAL A 399 -6.71 18.48 -5.65
N ASN A 400 -6.54 17.23 -5.24
CA ASN A 400 -5.20 16.70 -4.96
C ASN A 400 -4.37 16.67 -6.26
N GLU A 401 -3.31 17.46 -6.31
CA GLU A 401 -2.42 17.55 -7.48
C GLU A 401 -1.21 16.60 -7.42
N SER A 402 -1.11 15.74 -6.40
CA SER A 402 0.00 14.78 -6.27
C SER A 402 0.22 14.02 -7.57
N GLY A 403 1.46 14.00 -8.05
CA GLY A 403 1.83 13.37 -9.30
C GLY A 403 1.42 14.13 -10.59
N ALA A 404 0.70 15.27 -10.52
CA ALA A 404 0.37 16.05 -11.72
C ALA A 404 1.63 16.57 -12.42
N SER A 405 2.64 16.97 -11.66
CA SER A 405 3.97 17.36 -12.18
C SER A 405 4.71 16.17 -12.82
N VAL A 406 4.57 14.97 -12.26
CA VAL A 406 5.15 13.75 -12.84
C VAL A 406 4.48 13.43 -14.18
N TYR A 407 3.15 13.46 -14.23
CA TYR A 407 2.40 13.31 -15.49
C TYR A 407 2.85 14.36 -16.51
N SER A 408 2.87 15.63 -16.15
CA SER A 408 3.15 16.73 -17.09
C SER A 408 4.55 16.64 -17.73
N ALA A 409 5.52 16.07 -17.02
CA ALA A 409 6.88 15.82 -17.50
C ALA A 409 7.01 14.48 -18.27
N SER A 410 6.02 13.60 -18.22
CA SER A 410 6.06 12.27 -18.83
C SER A 410 6.09 12.31 -20.35
N GLU A 411 6.52 11.20 -20.96
CA GLU A 411 6.46 10.98 -22.40
C GLU A 411 5.02 10.96 -22.90
N LEU A 412 4.10 10.36 -22.13
CA LEU A 412 2.68 10.31 -22.43
C LEU A 412 2.09 11.72 -22.56
N ALA A 413 2.35 12.60 -21.58
CA ALA A 413 1.84 13.97 -21.63
C ALA A 413 2.45 14.80 -22.78
N ARG A 414 3.71 14.53 -23.15
CA ARG A 414 4.32 15.14 -24.35
C ARG A 414 3.65 14.68 -25.63
N HIS A 415 3.25 13.42 -25.69
CA HIS A 415 2.53 12.88 -26.84
C HIS A 415 1.09 13.40 -26.92
N GLU A 416 0.39 13.49 -25.78
CA GLU A 416 -0.99 14.06 -25.74
C GLU A 416 -1.01 15.55 -26.08
N PHE A 417 0.02 16.32 -25.68
CA PHE A 417 0.10 17.77 -25.84
C PHE A 417 1.51 18.22 -26.27
N PRO A 418 1.91 17.94 -27.52
CA PRO A 418 3.27 18.25 -28.00
C PRO A 418 3.60 19.75 -27.99
N ASP A 419 2.61 20.61 -28.23
CA ASP A 419 2.78 22.04 -28.35
C ASP A 419 2.70 22.81 -27.01
N LEU A 420 2.47 22.09 -25.88
CA LEU A 420 2.34 22.75 -24.59
C LEU A 420 3.60 22.55 -23.73
N THR A 421 3.88 23.55 -22.89
CA THR A 421 4.92 23.46 -21.87
C THR A 421 4.49 22.54 -20.73
N VAL A 422 5.48 22.04 -19.97
CA VAL A 422 5.25 21.13 -18.83
C VAL A 422 4.22 21.70 -17.85
N GLU A 423 4.35 22.99 -17.49
CA GLU A 423 3.47 23.63 -16.51
C GLU A 423 2.00 23.72 -16.99
N LYS A 424 1.77 23.92 -18.28
CA LYS A 424 0.40 24.00 -18.83
C LYS A 424 -0.30 22.64 -18.84
N ARG A 425 0.46 21.55 -18.99
CA ARG A 425 -0.07 20.17 -18.94
C ARG A 425 -0.55 19.78 -17.55
N SER A 426 0.07 20.32 -16.48
CA SER A 426 -0.36 20.09 -15.11
C SER A 426 -1.77 20.59 -14.85
N ALA A 427 -2.10 21.81 -15.30
CA ALA A 427 -3.44 22.37 -15.15
C ALA A 427 -4.53 21.55 -15.87
N ILE A 428 -4.19 20.94 -17.02
CA ILE A 428 -5.10 20.04 -17.73
C ILE A 428 -5.37 18.79 -16.89
N SER A 429 -4.32 18.21 -16.30
CA SER A 429 -4.45 17.03 -15.46
C SER A 429 -5.32 17.33 -14.23
N ILE A 430 -5.15 18.47 -13.58
CA ILE A 430 -5.97 18.89 -12.44
C ILE A 430 -7.47 18.97 -12.82
N ALA A 431 -7.80 19.57 -13.97
CA ALA A 431 -9.18 19.62 -14.46
C ALA A 431 -9.76 18.24 -14.75
N ARG A 432 -9.01 17.38 -15.44
CA ARG A 432 -9.44 16.04 -15.82
C ARG A 432 -9.59 15.10 -14.64
N ARG A 433 -8.78 15.27 -13.56
CA ARG A 433 -8.93 14.51 -12.31
C ARG A 433 -10.28 14.72 -11.65
N LEU A 434 -10.86 15.91 -11.81
CA LEU A 434 -12.20 16.18 -11.30
C LEU A 434 -13.27 15.50 -12.16
N GLN A 435 -13.09 15.51 -13.48
CA GLN A 435 -14.05 14.90 -14.40
C GLN A 435 -14.05 13.36 -14.34
N ASP A 436 -12.86 12.75 -14.30
CA ASP A 436 -12.69 11.30 -14.11
C ASP A 436 -11.34 10.99 -13.40
N PRO A 437 -11.36 10.88 -12.05
CA PRO A 437 -10.15 10.61 -11.28
C PRO A 437 -9.42 9.34 -11.72
N LEU A 438 -10.15 8.26 -11.95
CA LEU A 438 -9.57 6.97 -12.35
C LEU A 438 -8.84 7.08 -13.67
N ALA A 439 -9.50 7.62 -14.71
CA ALA A 439 -8.93 7.75 -16.05
C ALA A 439 -7.66 8.60 -16.09
N GLU A 440 -7.54 9.58 -15.21
CA GLU A 440 -6.38 10.47 -15.16
C GLU A 440 -5.26 9.91 -14.24
N LEU A 441 -5.61 9.38 -13.07
CA LEU A 441 -4.62 8.88 -12.09
C LEU A 441 -3.87 7.65 -12.60
N VAL A 442 -4.48 6.79 -13.40
CA VAL A 442 -3.79 5.61 -14.00
C VAL A 442 -2.68 5.99 -14.99
N LYS A 443 -2.59 7.24 -15.43
CA LYS A 443 -1.52 7.74 -16.28
C LYS A 443 -0.20 7.96 -15.55
N ILE A 444 -0.21 7.87 -14.23
CA ILE A 444 0.92 8.14 -13.34
C ILE A 444 1.32 6.86 -12.63
N ASP A 445 2.61 6.69 -12.34
CA ASP A 445 3.05 5.64 -11.42
C ASP A 445 2.32 5.82 -10.07
N PRO A 446 1.58 4.82 -9.58
CA PRO A 446 0.83 4.92 -8.33
C PRO A 446 1.66 5.38 -7.13
N LYS A 447 2.98 5.10 -7.12
CA LYS A 447 3.91 5.60 -6.11
C LYS A 447 4.10 7.13 -6.12
N SER A 448 3.76 7.79 -7.22
CA SER A 448 3.80 9.25 -7.32
C SER A 448 2.53 9.92 -6.80
N ILE A 449 1.50 9.13 -6.49
CA ILE A 449 0.29 9.60 -5.83
C ILE A 449 0.55 9.59 -4.32
N GLY A 450 0.28 10.70 -3.63
CA GLY A 450 0.46 10.80 -2.18
C GLY A 450 -0.62 10.01 -1.45
N VAL A 451 -0.32 8.79 -1.04
CA VAL A 451 -1.24 7.86 -0.35
C VAL A 451 -0.89 7.60 1.11
N GLY A 452 0.25 8.14 1.60
CA GLY A 452 0.61 8.00 3.00
C GLY A 452 1.94 8.65 3.40
N GLN A 453 2.06 8.94 4.69
CA GLN A 453 3.18 9.71 5.27
C GLN A 453 4.54 9.01 5.12
N TYR A 454 4.58 7.67 5.22
CA TYR A 454 5.82 6.87 5.19
C TYR A 454 6.02 6.13 3.87
N GLN A 455 5.35 6.55 2.80
CA GLN A 455 5.37 5.89 1.49
C GLN A 455 6.79 5.68 0.92
N HIS A 456 7.72 6.58 1.21
CA HIS A 456 9.11 6.50 0.74
C HIS A 456 10.06 5.73 1.68
N ASP A 457 9.56 5.28 2.85
CA ASP A 457 10.35 4.58 3.86
C ASP A 457 10.08 3.08 3.92
N VAL A 458 9.12 2.59 3.12
CA VAL A 458 8.78 1.17 3.00
C VAL A 458 9.46 0.53 1.79
N SER A 459 9.44 -0.80 1.72
CA SER A 459 9.93 -1.56 0.56
C SER A 459 9.26 -1.11 -0.74
N GLN A 460 10.00 -0.45 -1.62
CA GLN A 460 9.47 0.11 -2.88
C GLN A 460 8.98 -0.97 -3.84
N LYS A 461 9.54 -2.18 -3.78
CA LYS A 461 9.09 -3.32 -4.57
C LYS A 461 7.73 -3.81 -4.09
N LYS A 462 7.58 -4.11 -2.78
CA LYS A 462 6.29 -4.53 -2.19
C LYS A 462 5.21 -3.45 -2.40
N LEU A 463 5.57 -2.18 -2.22
CA LEU A 463 4.67 -1.05 -2.46
C LEU A 463 4.16 -1.03 -3.90
N SER A 464 5.06 -1.09 -4.89
CA SER A 464 4.69 -1.10 -6.31
C SER A 464 3.71 -2.22 -6.63
N GLU A 465 4.07 -3.46 -6.27
CA GLU A 465 3.26 -4.66 -6.54
C GLU A 465 1.84 -4.55 -5.93
N ASN A 466 1.71 -3.96 -4.73
CA ASN A 466 0.41 -3.79 -4.10
C ASN A 466 -0.40 -2.64 -4.69
N LEU A 467 0.23 -1.50 -5.00
CA LEU A 467 -0.47 -0.37 -5.62
C LEU A 467 -0.92 -0.70 -7.05
N ASP A 468 -0.10 -1.39 -7.84
CA ASP A 468 -0.46 -1.86 -9.18
C ASP A 468 -1.65 -2.82 -9.12
N PHE A 469 -1.66 -3.75 -8.15
CA PHE A 469 -2.80 -4.63 -7.91
C PHE A 469 -4.09 -3.86 -7.58
N VAL A 470 -4.01 -2.78 -6.80
CA VAL A 470 -5.17 -1.93 -6.51
C VAL A 470 -5.69 -1.26 -7.77
N VAL A 471 -4.81 -0.70 -8.60
CA VAL A 471 -5.20 -0.08 -9.88
C VAL A 471 -5.91 -1.09 -10.77
N ASP A 472 -5.30 -2.26 -11.00
CA ASP A 472 -5.88 -3.31 -11.82
C ASP A 472 -7.25 -3.75 -11.28
N THR A 473 -7.36 -3.95 -9.97
CA THR A 473 -8.62 -4.34 -9.32
C THR A 473 -9.72 -3.29 -9.57
N VAL A 474 -9.42 -2.02 -9.29
CA VAL A 474 -10.42 -0.94 -9.44
C VAL A 474 -10.83 -0.75 -10.90
N VAL A 475 -9.87 -0.73 -11.84
CA VAL A 475 -10.15 -0.59 -13.27
C VAL A 475 -11.11 -1.70 -13.75
N ASN A 476 -10.87 -2.94 -13.35
CA ASN A 476 -11.72 -4.06 -13.76
C ASN A 476 -13.08 -4.06 -13.05
N GLN A 477 -13.16 -3.62 -11.79
CA GLN A 477 -14.43 -3.49 -11.07
C GLN A 477 -15.32 -2.39 -11.67
N VAL A 478 -14.76 -1.24 -12.02
CA VAL A 478 -15.49 -0.13 -12.67
C VAL A 478 -15.90 -0.50 -14.10
N GLY A 479 -15.00 -1.17 -14.83
CA GLY A 479 -15.14 -1.43 -16.26
C GLY A 479 -14.72 -0.23 -17.11
N VAL A 480 -14.33 -0.50 -18.35
CA VAL A 480 -13.66 0.47 -19.20
C VAL A 480 -14.40 0.64 -20.53
N ASN A 481 -14.76 1.88 -20.87
CA ASN A 481 -15.31 2.20 -22.19
C ASN A 481 -14.19 2.10 -23.24
N VAL A 482 -14.30 1.13 -24.14
CA VAL A 482 -13.29 0.85 -25.17
C VAL A 482 -13.09 1.99 -26.16
N ASN A 483 -14.11 2.81 -26.38
CA ASN A 483 -14.08 3.90 -27.35
C ASN A 483 -13.47 5.20 -26.82
N THR A 484 -13.44 5.40 -25.48
CA THR A 484 -12.95 6.64 -24.87
C THR A 484 -11.67 6.44 -24.04
N ALA A 485 -11.40 5.23 -23.62
CA ALA A 485 -10.27 4.94 -22.74
C ALA A 485 -8.91 5.20 -23.39
N SER A 486 -7.95 5.71 -22.63
CA SER A 486 -6.55 5.80 -23.04
C SER A 486 -5.92 4.39 -23.13
N SER A 487 -4.85 4.26 -23.89
CA SER A 487 -4.07 3.01 -23.95
C SER A 487 -3.54 2.61 -22.57
N THR A 488 -3.21 3.58 -21.73
CA THR A 488 -2.78 3.35 -20.34
C THR A 488 -3.90 2.74 -19.51
N LEU A 489 -5.11 3.30 -19.55
CA LEU A 489 -6.26 2.76 -18.83
C LEU A 489 -6.60 1.33 -19.32
N LEU A 490 -6.58 1.11 -20.64
CA LEU A 490 -6.80 -0.20 -21.25
C LEU A 490 -5.76 -1.24 -20.81
N SER A 491 -4.51 -0.84 -20.57
CA SER A 491 -3.44 -1.78 -20.16
C SER A 491 -3.64 -2.38 -18.78
N HIS A 492 -4.51 -1.79 -17.94
CA HIS A 492 -4.92 -2.32 -16.64
C HIS A 492 -6.14 -3.26 -16.72
N VAL A 493 -6.76 -3.37 -17.90
CA VAL A 493 -7.84 -4.34 -18.10
C VAL A 493 -7.28 -5.75 -18.16
N SER A 494 -7.90 -6.66 -17.42
CA SER A 494 -7.55 -8.08 -17.38
C SER A 494 -7.29 -8.65 -18.78
N GLY A 495 -6.16 -9.29 -18.98
CA GLY A 495 -5.76 -9.91 -20.26
C GLY A 495 -5.22 -8.94 -21.32
N LEU A 496 -5.26 -7.64 -21.12
CA LEU A 496 -4.67 -6.67 -22.02
C LEU A 496 -3.24 -6.30 -21.56
N ASN A 497 -2.37 -6.06 -22.51
CA ASN A 497 -1.03 -5.51 -22.28
C ASN A 497 -0.86 -4.21 -23.07
N LYS A 498 0.23 -3.51 -22.85
CA LYS A 498 0.52 -2.22 -23.49
C LYS A 498 0.32 -2.26 -25.01
N THR A 499 0.89 -3.27 -25.69
CA THR A 499 0.80 -3.39 -27.16
C THR A 499 -0.63 -3.61 -27.65
N ILE A 500 -1.40 -4.47 -26.98
CA ILE A 500 -2.81 -4.70 -27.34
C ILE A 500 -3.63 -3.45 -27.09
N SER A 501 -3.38 -2.74 -26.01
CA SER A 501 -4.08 -1.48 -25.65
C SER A 501 -3.81 -0.38 -26.67
N GLU A 502 -2.56 -0.23 -27.12
CA GLU A 502 -2.19 0.68 -28.21
C GLU A 502 -2.87 0.29 -29.51
N ASN A 503 -2.94 -1.00 -29.84
CA ASN A 503 -3.62 -1.49 -31.03
C ASN A 503 -5.15 -1.27 -30.98
N ILE A 504 -5.79 -1.34 -29.79
CA ILE A 504 -7.23 -1.00 -29.65
C ILE A 504 -7.45 0.47 -29.99
N VAL A 505 -6.59 1.36 -29.48
CA VAL A 505 -6.69 2.80 -29.77
C VAL A 505 -6.49 3.05 -31.26
N ALA A 506 -5.44 2.51 -31.87
CA ALA A 506 -5.17 2.66 -33.30
C ALA A 506 -6.33 2.10 -34.14
N TYR A 507 -6.89 0.94 -33.79
CA TYR A 507 -8.00 0.33 -34.50
C TYR A 507 -9.23 1.25 -34.54
N ARG A 508 -9.62 1.86 -33.41
CA ARG A 508 -10.78 2.78 -33.38
C ARG A 508 -10.52 4.10 -34.10
N GLU A 509 -9.27 4.58 -34.13
CA GLU A 509 -8.88 5.77 -34.90
C GLU A 509 -8.95 5.55 -36.42
N GLU A 510 -8.60 4.34 -36.87
CA GLU A 510 -8.62 3.96 -38.29
C GLU A 510 -10.01 3.55 -38.79
N ASN A 511 -10.79 2.84 -37.96
CA ASN A 511 -12.04 2.19 -38.37
C ASN A 511 -13.31 2.85 -37.79
N GLY A 512 -13.15 3.87 -36.95
CA GLY A 512 -14.25 4.49 -36.21
C GLY A 512 -14.59 3.73 -34.91
N GLU A 513 -15.70 4.12 -34.27
CA GLU A 513 -16.11 3.54 -33.00
C GLU A 513 -16.34 2.02 -33.09
N ILE A 514 -15.81 1.30 -32.13
CA ILE A 514 -16.08 -0.13 -31.93
C ILE A 514 -17.53 -0.28 -31.48
N THR A 515 -18.33 -1.05 -32.25
CA THR A 515 -19.78 -1.14 -32.06
C THR A 515 -20.24 -2.42 -31.38
N SER A 516 -19.34 -3.39 -31.18
CA SER A 516 -19.65 -4.65 -30.50
C SER A 516 -18.40 -5.29 -29.89
N ARG A 517 -18.57 -6.09 -28.83
CA ARG A 517 -17.48 -6.91 -28.27
C ARG A 517 -16.90 -7.91 -29.28
N ALA A 518 -17.73 -8.42 -30.19
CA ALA A 518 -17.26 -9.30 -31.26
C ALA A 518 -16.25 -8.61 -32.20
N GLU A 519 -16.42 -7.31 -32.42
CA GLU A 519 -15.54 -6.50 -33.26
C GLU A 519 -14.15 -6.34 -32.66
N ILE A 520 -14.01 -6.30 -31.32
CA ILE A 520 -12.73 -6.23 -30.61
C ILE A 520 -11.79 -7.37 -31.02
N LYS A 521 -12.34 -8.55 -31.39
CA LYS A 521 -11.53 -9.69 -31.88
C LYS A 521 -10.74 -9.40 -33.16
N LYS A 522 -11.07 -8.33 -33.88
CA LYS A 522 -10.35 -7.91 -35.08
C LYS A 522 -9.09 -7.10 -34.77
N VAL A 523 -8.93 -6.65 -33.53
CA VAL A 523 -7.75 -5.88 -33.11
C VAL A 523 -6.49 -6.73 -33.25
N PRO A 524 -5.43 -6.23 -33.89
CA PRO A 524 -4.18 -6.95 -34.06
C PRO A 524 -3.58 -7.40 -32.73
N ARG A 525 -3.03 -8.62 -32.69
CA ARG A 525 -2.40 -9.25 -31.51
C ARG A 525 -3.33 -9.58 -30.35
N LEU A 526 -4.63 -9.30 -30.44
CA LEU A 526 -5.60 -9.74 -29.43
C LEU A 526 -5.96 -11.21 -29.69
N GLY A 527 -5.29 -12.12 -28.98
CA GLY A 527 -5.57 -13.56 -29.07
C GLY A 527 -6.85 -13.95 -28.32
N ALA A 528 -7.32 -15.18 -28.55
CA ALA A 528 -8.55 -15.71 -27.95
C ALA A 528 -8.53 -15.66 -26.41
N LYS A 529 -7.40 -16.03 -25.77
CA LYS A 529 -7.26 -16.00 -24.31
C LYS A 529 -7.30 -14.57 -23.75
N ALA A 530 -6.63 -13.62 -24.39
CA ALA A 530 -6.65 -12.21 -24.00
C ALA A 530 -8.07 -11.63 -24.14
N PHE A 531 -8.76 -11.95 -25.22
CA PHE A 531 -10.15 -11.55 -25.40
C PHE A 531 -11.08 -12.15 -24.32
N GLU A 532 -10.94 -13.44 -24.01
CA GLU A 532 -11.70 -14.09 -22.93
C GLU A 532 -11.52 -13.35 -21.61
N GLN A 533 -10.25 -13.03 -21.24
CA GLN A 533 -9.95 -12.35 -19.99
C GLN A 533 -10.48 -10.90 -19.95
N ALA A 534 -10.51 -10.20 -21.08
CA ALA A 534 -10.84 -8.77 -21.15
C ALA A 534 -12.31 -8.46 -21.41
N ALA A 535 -13.01 -9.30 -22.19
CA ALA A 535 -14.29 -8.96 -22.79
C ALA A 535 -15.37 -8.51 -21.80
N GLY A 536 -15.43 -9.12 -20.63
CA GLY A 536 -16.42 -8.77 -19.61
C GLY A 536 -16.14 -7.44 -18.90
N PHE A 537 -14.93 -6.93 -18.98
CA PHE A 537 -14.53 -5.65 -18.35
C PHE A 537 -14.59 -4.45 -19.31
N LEU A 538 -14.70 -4.71 -20.61
CA LEU A 538 -14.86 -3.65 -21.61
C LEU A 538 -16.34 -3.28 -21.79
N ARG A 539 -16.63 -2.00 -21.93
CA ARG A 539 -17.99 -1.44 -22.12
C ARG A 539 -18.08 -0.75 -23.47
N ILE A 540 -19.21 -0.93 -24.13
CA ILE A 540 -19.54 -0.27 -25.41
C ILE A 540 -20.92 0.39 -25.25
N PRO A 541 -21.01 1.65 -24.80
CA PRO A 541 -22.29 2.30 -24.46
C PRO A 541 -23.32 2.31 -25.58
N ASN A 542 -22.88 2.49 -26.83
CA ASN A 542 -23.74 2.60 -28.01
C ASN A 542 -23.87 1.26 -28.79
N ALA A 543 -23.59 0.13 -28.16
CA ALA A 543 -23.66 -1.17 -28.81
C ALA A 543 -25.12 -1.55 -29.17
N LYS A 544 -25.31 -2.22 -30.31
CA LYS A 544 -26.61 -2.79 -30.71
C LYS A 544 -27.07 -3.86 -29.72
N ASN A 545 -26.15 -4.63 -29.16
CA ASN A 545 -26.44 -5.61 -28.13
C ASN A 545 -26.21 -4.95 -26.76
N ILE A 546 -27.27 -4.72 -26.01
CA ILE A 546 -27.21 -4.07 -24.68
C ILE A 546 -26.25 -4.77 -23.71
N LEU A 547 -26.04 -6.09 -23.88
CA LEU A 547 -25.12 -6.86 -23.05
C LEU A 547 -23.65 -6.38 -23.19
N ASP A 548 -23.29 -5.77 -24.33
CA ASP A 548 -21.96 -5.27 -24.57
C ASP A 548 -21.65 -4.01 -23.73
N ASN A 549 -22.69 -3.39 -23.14
CA ASN A 549 -22.55 -2.29 -22.17
C ASN A 549 -22.78 -2.74 -20.71
N THR A 550 -22.60 -4.01 -20.42
CA THR A 550 -22.77 -4.59 -19.06
C THR A 550 -21.51 -5.32 -18.60
N GLY A 551 -21.46 -5.77 -17.35
CA GLY A 551 -20.42 -6.67 -16.83
C GLY A 551 -20.62 -8.14 -17.21
N VAL A 552 -21.70 -8.47 -17.93
CA VAL A 552 -21.99 -9.84 -18.34
C VAL A 552 -20.93 -10.35 -19.33
N HIS A 553 -20.32 -11.47 -19.01
CA HIS A 553 -19.33 -12.07 -19.91
C HIS A 553 -19.97 -12.68 -21.16
N PRO A 554 -19.34 -12.60 -22.35
CA PRO A 554 -19.88 -13.15 -23.59
C PRO A 554 -20.24 -14.64 -23.54
N GLU A 555 -19.56 -15.44 -22.69
CA GLU A 555 -19.92 -16.86 -22.49
C GLU A 555 -21.31 -17.06 -21.92
N SER A 556 -21.84 -16.09 -21.18
CA SER A 556 -23.18 -16.13 -20.58
C SER A 556 -24.27 -15.56 -21.49
N TYR A 557 -23.95 -14.99 -22.66
CA TYR A 557 -24.93 -14.39 -23.56
C TYR A 557 -26.03 -15.36 -24.01
N PRO A 558 -25.75 -16.64 -24.34
CA PRO A 558 -26.80 -17.60 -24.69
C PRO A 558 -27.81 -17.80 -23.56
N ALA A 559 -27.36 -17.91 -22.32
CA ALA A 559 -28.22 -18.08 -21.15
C ALA A 559 -29.09 -16.83 -20.89
N VAL A 560 -28.51 -15.61 -21.01
CA VAL A 560 -29.24 -14.34 -20.84
C VAL A 560 -30.31 -14.19 -21.96
N LYS A 561 -30.01 -14.55 -23.20
CA LYS A 561 -30.99 -14.55 -24.30
C LYS A 561 -32.13 -15.56 -24.06
N ALA A 562 -31.83 -16.73 -23.50
CA ALA A 562 -32.84 -17.69 -23.10
C ALA A 562 -33.73 -17.12 -21.98
N LEU A 563 -33.15 -16.48 -20.98
CA LEU A 563 -33.89 -15.80 -19.91
C LEU A 563 -34.80 -14.70 -20.44
N PHE A 564 -34.32 -13.84 -21.34
CA PHE A 564 -35.13 -12.80 -21.98
C PHE A 564 -36.30 -13.38 -22.73
N LYS A 565 -36.11 -14.50 -23.46
CA LYS A 565 -37.17 -15.19 -24.15
C LYS A 565 -38.22 -15.78 -23.19
N GLN A 566 -37.80 -16.40 -22.09
CA GLN A 566 -38.69 -16.93 -21.06
C GLN A 566 -39.57 -15.84 -20.43
N LEU A 567 -39.00 -14.68 -20.15
CA LEU A 567 -39.67 -13.57 -19.49
C LEU A 567 -40.40 -12.63 -20.47
N ALA A 568 -40.30 -12.90 -21.78
CA ALA A 568 -40.78 -12.02 -22.84
C ALA A 568 -40.26 -10.58 -22.68
N ILE A 569 -38.93 -10.44 -22.46
CA ILE A 569 -38.23 -9.17 -22.37
C ILE A 569 -37.66 -8.85 -23.74
N THR A 570 -38.06 -7.71 -24.28
CA THR A 570 -37.51 -7.12 -25.53
C THR A 570 -36.59 -5.97 -25.23
N ASP A 571 -36.92 -5.16 -24.19
CA ASP A 571 -36.17 -4.02 -23.73
C ASP A 571 -36.06 -4.05 -22.21
N LEU A 572 -35.04 -3.40 -21.63
CA LEU A 572 -34.82 -3.31 -20.18
C LEU A 572 -35.57 -2.12 -19.54
N ASP A 573 -36.89 -2.10 -19.77
CA ASP A 573 -37.81 -1.16 -19.15
C ASP A 573 -38.11 -1.52 -17.68
N ASP A 574 -38.93 -0.74 -17.00
CA ASP A 574 -39.25 -0.96 -15.59
C ASP A 574 -40.06 -2.26 -15.38
N SER A 575 -40.86 -2.70 -16.39
CA SER A 575 -41.55 -3.98 -16.35
C SER A 575 -40.54 -5.13 -16.40
N ALA A 576 -39.56 -5.07 -17.28
CA ALA A 576 -38.49 -6.06 -17.38
C ALA A 576 -37.69 -6.13 -16.09
N LYS A 577 -37.34 -4.97 -15.52
CA LYS A 577 -36.63 -4.89 -14.23
C LYS A 577 -37.44 -5.50 -13.08
N ALA A 578 -38.74 -5.29 -13.04
CA ALA A 578 -39.63 -5.92 -12.05
C ALA A 578 -39.65 -7.45 -12.19
N LYS A 579 -39.71 -7.97 -13.42
CA LYS A 579 -39.65 -9.42 -13.70
C LYS A 579 -38.29 -10.00 -13.24
N LEU A 580 -37.18 -9.34 -13.54
CA LEU A 580 -35.82 -9.77 -13.14
C LEU A 580 -35.68 -9.81 -11.61
N LYS A 581 -36.23 -8.83 -10.89
CA LYS A 581 -36.18 -8.79 -9.40
C LYS A 581 -37.03 -9.89 -8.75
N ALA A 582 -38.10 -10.34 -9.43
CA ALA A 582 -39.03 -11.36 -8.92
C ALA A 582 -38.56 -12.80 -9.14
N LEU A 583 -37.41 -13.02 -9.78
CA LEU A 583 -36.90 -14.35 -10.11
C LEU A 583 -36.53 -15.16 -8.86
N ASN A 584 -36.88 -16.44 -8.86
CA ASN A 584 -36.26 -17.41 -7.96
C ASN A 584 -34.87 -17.76 -8.51
N LEU A 585 -33.83 -17.21 -7.85
CA LEU A 585 -32.44 -17.34 -8.30
C LEU A 585 -32.00 -18.80 -8.46
N LYS A 586 -32.40 -19.68 -7.54
CA LYS A 586 -31.99 -21.09 -7.57
C LYS A 586 -32.56 -21.84 -8.76
N GLU A 587 -33.88 -21.81 -8.91
CA GLU A 587 -34.57 -22.50 -10.01
C GLU A 587 -34.19 -21.93 -11.37
N THR A 588 -34.04 -20.60 -11.46
CA THR A 588 -33.65 -19.94 -12.71
C THR A 588 -32.22 -20.29 -13.10
N ALA A 589 -31.30 -20.31 -12.16
CA ALA A 589 -29.91 -20.67 -12.40
C ALA A 589 -29.79 -22.13 -12.89
N GLU A 590 -30.46 -23.06 -12.22
CA GLU A 590 -30.50 -24.48 -12.62
C GLU A 590 -31.09 -24.64 -14.04
N GLY A 591 -32.17 -23.94 -14.34
CA GLY A 591 -32.80 -23.97 -15.65
C GLY A 591 -31.95 -23.38 -16.78
N LEU A 592 -31.06 -22.48 -16.49
CA LEU A 592 -30.15 -21.83 -17.45
C LEU A 592 -28.78 -22.49 -17.52
N GLY A 593 -28.49 -23.47 -16.67
CA GLY A 593 -27.16 -24.07 -16.54
C GLY A 593 -26.08 -23.08 -16.01
N LEU A 594 -26.48 -22.11 -15.20
CA LEU A 594 -25.63 -21.12 -14.57
C LEU A 594 -25.50 -21.41 -13.07
N GLY A 595 -24.45 -20.90 -12.46
CA GLY A 595 -24.35 -20.80 -11.01
C GLY A 595 -25.22 -19.68 -10.44
N GLN A 596 -25.61 -19.79 -9.16
CA GLN A 596 -26.46 -18.80 -8.50
C GLN A 596 -25.78 -17.43 -8.38
N GLU A 597 -24.48 -17.40 -8.06
CA GLU A 597 -23.71 -16.15 -7.93
C GLU A 597 -23.54 -15.48 -9.29
N THR A 598 -23.27 -16.24 -10.35
CA THR A 598 -23.20 -15.72 -11.72
C THR A 598 -24.54 -15.14 -12.15
N LEU A 599 -25.66 -15.81 -11.90
CA LEU A 599 -27.00 -15.29 -12.24
C LEU A 599 -27.31 -14.01 -11.45
N LYS A 600 -26.97 -13.96 -10.17
CA LYS A 600 -27.15 -12.78 -9.32
C LYS A 600 -26.39 -11.57 -9.87
N ASP A 601 -25.13 -11.76 -10.27
CA ASP A 601 -24.33 -10.71 -10.89
C ASP A 601 -24.93 -10.27 -12.24
N ILE A 602 -25.34 -11.20 -13.08
CA ILE A 602 -26.03 -10.91 -14.35
C ILE A 602 -27.27 -10.06 -14.12
N ILE A 603 -28.13 -10.42 -13.17
CA ILE A 603 -29.34 -9.66 -12.86
C ILE A 603 -28.98 -8.26 -12.35
N ALA A 604 -27.97 -8.13 -11.46
CA ALA A 604 -27.52 -6.84 -10.97
C ALA A 604 -27.05 -5.92 -12.11
N ASP A 605 -26.30 -6.46 -13.07
CA ASP A 605 -25.84 -5.74 -14.25
C ASP A 605 -26.99 -5.37 -15.21
N LEU A 606 -27.98 -6.22 -15.37
CA LEU A 606 -29.17 -5.95 -16.21
C LEU A 606 -30.12 -4.94 -15.60
N LEU A 607 -30.19 -4.86 -14.27
CA LEU A 607 -31.01 -3.86 -13.58
C LEU A 607 -30.46 -2.44 -13.73
N LYS A 608 -29.14 -2.30 -13.90
CA LYS A 608 -28.45 -1.02 -14.06
C LYS A 608 -27.40 -1.13 -15.18
N PRO A 609 -27.79 -1.28 -16.46
CA PRO A 609 -26.83 -1.40 -17.55
C PRO A 609 -26.00 -0.13 -17.69
N GLY A 610 -24.69 -0.27 -17.91
CA GLY A 610 -23.77 0.85 -18.02
C GLY A 610 -23.49 1.59 -16.71
N ARG A 611 -23.92 1.05 -15.55
CA ARG A 611 -23.64 1.65 -14.25
C ARG A 611 -22.14 1.73 -14.01
N ASP A 612 -21.70 2.88 -13.55
CA ASP A 612 -20.41 3.09 -12.96
C ASP A 612 -20.53 2.88 -11.43
N LEU A 613 -19.73 2.01 -10.86
CA LEU A 613 -19.76 1.76 -9.41
C LEU A 613 -19.47 3.04 -8.60
N ARG A 614 -18.77 3.98 -9.19
CA ARG A 614 -18.41 5.26 -8.57
C ARG A 614 -19.60 6.20 -8.42
N ASP A 615 -20.69 5.98 -9.15
CA ASP A 615 -21.91 6.79 -9.03
C ASP A 615 -22.64 6.59 -7.70
N ASP A 616 -22.30 5.53 -6.93
CA ASP A 616 -22.83 5.29 -5.59
C ASP A 616 -22.04 6.02 -4.48
N PHE A 617 -20.88 6.61 -4.79
CA PHE A 617 -20.08 7.40 -3.86
C PHE A 617 -20.48 8.87 -3.93
N GLU A 618 -20.30 9.57 -2.82
CA GLU A 618 -20.63 10.99 -2.73
C GLU A 618 -19.75 11.82 -3.65
N ALA A 619 -20.36 12.82 -4.30
CA ALA A 619 -19.61 13.76 -5.13
C ALA A 619 -18.78 14.71 -4.26
N PRO A 620 -17.64 15.24 -4.75
CA PRO A 620 -16.86 16.23 -4.02
C PRO A 620 -17.69 17.44 -3.62
N VAL A 621 -17.42 17.99 -2.44
CA VAL A 621 -18.10 19.19 -1.95
C VAL A 621 -17.67 20.41 -2.77
N LEU A 622 -18.61 21.03 -3.47
CA LEU A 622 -18.40 22.25 -4.23
C LEU A 622 -18.57 23.48 -3.33
N ARG A 623 -17.67 24.45 -3.44
CA ARG A 623 -17.60 25.64 -2.57
C ARG A 623 -17.70 26.94 -3.37
N GLN A 624 -18.08 28.02 -2.68
CA GLN A 624 -18.08 29.38 -3.20
C GLN A 624 -17.31 30.35 -2.28
N ASP A 625 -17.15 30.02 -1.02
CA ASP A 625 -16.54 30.86 0.04
C ASP A 625 -15.40 30.12 0.75
N VAL A 626 -14.52 30.89 1.38
CA VAL A 626 -13.39 30.39 2.18
C VAL A 626 -13.70 30.54 3.66
N LEU A 627 -13.46 29.47 4.45
CA LEU A 627 -13.48 29.50 5.91
C LEU A 627 -12.07 29.78 6.44
N GLU A 628 -11.95 30.62 7.48
CA GLU A 628 -10.68 30.84 8.19
C GLU A 628 -10.69 30.18 9.57
N LEU A 629 -9.51 29.73 10.05
CA LEU A 629 -9.38 29.10 11.38
C LEU A 629 -9.93 29.98 12.52
N LYS A 630 -9.78 31.29 12.40
CA LYS A 630 -10.32 32.26 13.40
C LYS A 630 -11.84 32.29 13.47
N ASP A 631 -12.54 31.84 12.42
CA ASP A 631 -14.00 31.83 12.34
C ASP A 631 -14.59 30.58 12.97
N LEU A 632 -13.75 29.60 13.35
CA LEU A 632 -14.15 28.35 13.93
C LEU A 632 -14.32 28.46 15.44
N SER A 633 -15.40 27.84 15.95
CA SER A 633 -15.66 27.71 17.37
C SER A 633 -15.66 26.26 17.82
N VAL A 634 -15.11 26.00 19.01
CA VAL A 634 -15.14 24.65 19.61
C VAL A 634 -16.59 24.17 19.75
N GLY A 635 -16.88 22.96 19.34
CA GLY A 635 -18.23 22.38 19.27
C GLY A 635 -19.02 22.75 18.02
N GLN A 636 -18.46 23.53 17.09
CA GLN A 636 -19.07 23.81 15.77
C GLN A 636 -19.14 22.53 14.94
N LYS A 637 -20.34 22.28 14.38
CA LYS A 637 -20.58 21.16 13.45
C LYS A 637 -20.26 21.62 12.03
N LEU A 638 -19.48 20.83 11.29
CA LEU A 638 -19.08 21.10 9.92
C LEU A 638 -19.11 19.79 9.09
N GLU A 639 -19.17 19.94 7.79
CA GLU A 639 -18.92 18.85 6.85
C GLU A 639 -17.51 18.95 6.32
N GLY A 640 -16.84 17.84 6.18
CA GLY A 640 -15.48 17.76 5.67
C GLY A 640 -15.22 16.50 4.86
N THR A 641 -14.21 16.57 3.99
CA THR A 641 -13.78 15.44 3.19
C THR A 641 -12.50 14.85 3.77
N VAL A 642 -12.47 13.54 4.00
CA VAL A 642 -11.29 12.83 4.47
C VAL A 642 -10.20 12.85 3.39
N ARG A 643 -9.07 13.49 3.69
CA ARG A 643 -7.93 13.64 2.76
C ARG A 643 -6.90 12.54 2.91
N ASN A 644 -6.68 12.08 4.14
CA ASN A 644 -5.69 11.04 4.42
C ASN A 644 -6.09 10.27 5.68
N VAL A 645 -5.86 8.96 5.67
CA VAL A 645 -6.03 8.09 6.83
C VAL A 645 -4.67 7.55 7.23
N VAL A 646 -4.34 7.66 8.51
CA VAL A 646 -3.07 7.22 9.10
C VAL A 646 -3.35 6.36 10.34
N ASP A 647 -2.37 5.63 10.84
CA ASP A 647 -2.56 4.69 11.97
C ASP A 647 -3.13 5.34 13.25
N PHE A 648 -2.84 6.61 13.47
CA PHE A 648 -3.27 7.34 14.67
C PHE A 648 -4.50 8.23 14.45
N GLY A 649 -5.05 8.31 13.23
CA GLY A 649 -6.20 9.17 12.96
C GLY A 649 -6.48 9.39 11.48
N ALA A 650 -7.28 10.43 11.20
CA ALA A 650 -7.58 10.88 9.84
C ALA A 650 -7.46 12.40 9.73
N PHE A 651 -6.96 12.86 8.58
CA PHE A 651 -6.92 14.27 8.22
C PHE A 651 -8.14 14.61 7.36
N VAL A 652 -8.86 15.66 7.75
CA VAL A 652 -10.12 16.05 7.12
C VAL A 652 -10.06 17.50 6.70
N ASP A 653 -10.33 17.75 5.45
CA ASP A 653 -10.50 19.10 4.88
C ASP A 653 -11.93 19.58 5.14
N ILE A 654 -12.06 20.60 5.99
CA ILE A 654 -13.32 21.28 6.27
C ILE A 654 -13.42 22.64 5.55
N GLY A 655 -12.45 22.97 4.69
CA GLY A 655 -12.40 24.25 3.98
C GLY A 655 -11.60 25.34 4.67
N VAL A 656 -10.82 24.99 5.69
CA VAL A 656 -9.81 25.88 6.28
C VAL A 656 -8.41 25.50 5.78
N HIS A 657 -7.40 26.27 6.13
CA HIS A 657 -6.03 26.13 5.63
C HIS A 657 -5.40 24.78 5.89
N GLU A 658 -5.45 24.35 7.11
CA GLU A 658 -4.85 23.09 7.54
C GLU A 658 -5.95 22.04 7.66
N ASP A 659 -5.65 20.84 7.16
CA ASP A 659 -6.53 19.71 7.40
C ASP A 659 -6.69 19.46 8.91
N GLY A 660 -7.90 19.33 9.38
CA GLY A 660 -8.18 19.02 10.76
C GLY A 660 -7.85 17.55 11.06
N LEU A 661 -7.16 17.30 12.17
CA LEU A 661 -6.87 15.95 12.64
C LEU A 661 -8.02 15.42 13.50
N ILE A 662 -8.59 14.28 13.08
CA ILE A 662 -9.41 13.43 13.95
C ILE A 662 -8.49 12.34 14.51
N HIS A 663 -8.15 12.44 15.79
CA HIS A 663 -7.38 11.38 16.44
C HIS A 663 -8.23 10.11 16.60
N ILE A 664 -7.61 8.92 16.61
CA ILE A 664 -8.32 7.64 16.68
C ILE A 664 -9.28 7.54 17.87
N SER A 665 -8.95 8.18 19.00
CA SER A 665 -9.83 8.28 20.19
C SER A 665 -11.08 9.13 19.98
N GLU A 666 -11.09 9.98 18.96
CA GLU A 666 -12.18 10.92 18.62
C GLU A 666 -13.05 10.41 17.45
N MET A 667 -12.81 9.18 16.98
CA MET A 667 -13.52 8.60 15.84
C MET A 667 -14.82 7.88 16.23
N SER A 668 -14.87 7.32 17.44
CA SER A 668 -16.04 6.56 17.90
C SER A 668 -16.11 6.55 19.44
N LYS A 669 -17.32 6.36 19.97
CA LYS A 669 -17.52 6.07 21.40
C LYS A 669 -17.03 4.68 21.82
N SER A 670 -16.91 3.75 20.87
CA SER A 670 -16.36 2.41 21.06
C SER A 670 -14.88 2.36 20.66
N PHE A 671 -14.16 1.39 21.21
CA PHE A 671 -12.74 1.20 20.88
C PHE A 671 -12.56 0.92 19.38
N VAL A 672 -11.69 1.67 18.74
CA VAL A 672 -11.31 1.53 17.33
C VAL A 672 -9.88 1.01 17.27
N ASN A 673 -9.67 -0.12 16.62
CA ASN A 673 -8.33 -0.67 16.45
C ASN A 673 -7.52 0.09 15.39
N HIS A 674 -8.17 0.53 14.33
CA HIS A 674 -7.54 1.23 13.22
C HIS A 674 -8.51 2.23 12.58
N PRO A 675 -8.07 3.46 12.26
CA PRO A 675 -8.91 4.50 11.68
C PRO A 675 -9.66 4.12 10.41
N SER A 676 -9.08 3.29 9.55
CA SER A 676 -9.72 2.80 8.32
C SER A 676 -10.95 1.90 8.53
N GLN A 677 -11.23 1.49 9.77
CA GLN A 677 -12.48 0.81 10.13
C GLN A 677 -13.67 1.78 10.23
N VAL A 678 -13.39 3.07 10.37
CA VAL A 678 -14.40 4.11 10.59
C VAL A 678 -14.54 5.04 9.39
N VAL A 679 -13.41 5.42 8.76
CA VAL A 679 -13.39 6.35 7.62
C VAL A 679 -12.39 5.91 6.56
N SER A 680 -12.67 6.30 5.31
CA SER A 680 -11.81 6.11 4.15
C SER A 680 -11.47 7.45 3.48
N VAL A 681 -10.37 7.51 2.75
CA VAL A 681 -10.02 8.70 1.95
C VAL A 681 -11.12 8.99 0.93
N GLY A 682 -11.57 10.24 0.88
CA GLY A 682 -12.66 10.69 0.03
C GLY A 682 -14.03 10.70 0.71
N ASP A 683 -14.19 10.08 1.88
CA ASP A 683 -15.47 10.09 2.60
C ASP A 683 -15.87 11.54 3.00
N LEU A 684 -17.13 11.85 2.81
CA LEU A 684 -17.75 13.05 3.38
C LEU A 684 -18.19 12.74 4.81
N VAL A 685 -17.65 13.46 5.77
CA VAL A 685 -17.92 13.21 7.18
C VAL A 685 -18.45 14.46 7.88
N THR A 686 -19.40 14.25 8.78
CA THR A 686 -19.79 15.30 9.73
C THR A 686 -18.80 15.29 10.89
N VAL A 687 -18.20 16.45 11.16
CA VAL A 687 -17.20 16.62 12.21
C VAL A 687 -17.57 17.75 13.15
N TRP A 688 -17.06 17.67 14.35
CA TRP A 688 -17.14 18.75 15.35
C TRP A 688 -15.74 19.26 15.66
N VAL A 689 -15.59 20.57 15.74
CA VAL A 689 -14.33 21.20 16.14
C VAL A 689 -14.09 20.89 17.61
N SER A 690 -13.01 20.14 17.91
CA SER A 690 -12.65 19.81 19.29
C SER A 690 -11.63 20.77 19.87
N LYS A 691 -10.69 21.27 19.06
CA LYS A 691 -9.69 22.27 19.47
C LYS A 691 -9.21 23.08 18.27
N VAL A 692 -9.06 24.39 18.45
CA VAL A 692 -8.40 25.30 17.50
C VAL A 692 -7.16 25.87 18.17
N ASP A 693 -6.02 25.74 17.52
CA ASP A 693 -4.73 26.27 17.94
C ASP A 693 -4.25 27.30 16.91
N LEU A 694 -4.55 28.56 17.17
CA LEU A 694 -4.25 29.67 16.23
C LEU A 694 -2.74 30.00 16.18
N GLU A 695 -1.97 29.67 17.23
CA GLU A 695 -0.54 29.96 17.27
C GLU A 695 0.26 28.97 16.41
N HIS A 696 -0.16 27.72 16.38
CA HIS A 696 0.48 26.66 15.61
C HIS A 696 -0.27 26.29 14.34
N GLU A 697 -1.35 27.01 14.00
CA GLU A 697 -2.24 26.74 12.87
C GLU A 697 -2.75 25.28 12.83
N LYS A 698 -3.11 24.71 14.00
CA LYS A 698 -3.59 23.33 14.13
C LYS A 698 -5.05 23.26 14.48
N LEU A 699 -5.74 22.31 13.86
CA LEU A 699 -7.13 22.03 14.06
C LEU A 699 -7.35 20.58 14.46
N ASN A 700 -8.03 20.35 15.58
CA ASN A 700 -8.46 19.02 15.97
C ASN A 700 -9.97 18.92 15.81
N LEU A 701 -10.39 17.80 15.25
CA LEU A 701 -11.77 17.46 14.95
C LEU A 701 -12.19 16.17 15.66
N SER A 702 -13.48 15.95 15.80
CA SER A 702 -14.07 14.74 16.36
C SER A 702 -15.24 14.26 15.50
N LEU A 703 -15.39 12.97 15.31
CA LEU A 703 -16.60 12.35 14.74
C LEU A 703 -17.68 12.14 15.80
N VAL A 704 -17.34 12.29 17.08
CA VAL A 704 -18.25 12.13 18.19
C VAL A 704 -18.81 13.50 18.57
N ASN A 705 -20.14 13.61 18.63
CA ASN A 705 -20.79 14.85 19.06
C ASN A 705 -20.43 15.15 20.52
N PRO A 706 -19.74 16.27 20.84
CA PRO A 706 -19.36 16.60 22.22
C PRO A 706 -20.55 16.84 23.14
N ARG A 707 -21.74 17.11 22.60
CA ARG A 707 -22.99 17.30 23.41
C ARG A 707 -23.64 15.96 23.83
N GLU A 708 -23.20 14.84 23.24
CA GLU A 708 -23.70 13.49 23.57
C GLU A 708 -22.72 12.71 24.46
N SER A 709 -21.62 13.34 24.86
CA SER A 709 -20.54 12.71 25.64
C SER A 709 -20.68 12.93 27.16
N ASN A 710 -21.83 13.51 27.64
CA ASN A 710 -22.17 13.67 29.05
C ASN A 710 -23.24 12.69 29.49
#